data_3bf84ac17d25539c36266308881d595c
#
_entry.id   3bf84ac17d25539c36266308881d595c
#
_cell.length_a   1.000
_cell.length_b   1.000
_cell.length_c   1.000
_cell.angle_alpha   90.00
_cell.angle_beta   90.00
_cell.angle_gamma   90.00
#
_symmetry.space_group_name_H-M   'P 1'
#
loop_
_entity.id
_entity.type
_entity.pdbx_description
1 polymer ?
#
loop_
_entity_poly.entity_id
_entity_poly.type
_entity_poly.pdbx_seq_one_letter_code
_entity_poly.pdbx_strand_id
1 'polypeptide(L)'
;VLPFVLLLLAVGSLSSSAATPAAAVPEPPVTPAVVEEELDPGGVLAVDKQVRTPAIPPKPDIVLLVDGTYSMNTAIARIQQNLPVITNRVREEQPDSRFAVATYGDQEVDADNGEVYTVLQPLTHDLGAVQTGVDELDTHRGEFSMGPSEDWINALWQIAHGSDGGTVFREDASPVVVLVGDASSHDPSMGHSLTDTINALKDRGIRVVGVDIATAIGDGLNGTGDANNPDYPDQVEDPLHPPGQADKVIDATNGALLSDVDGEAVADKIAEGLTNLPTSVGYQLEGCDPALTVTLEPPVRNLTSGATAAFDETIEVAENTPQGTTLTCTVQFLLGSGTGSGTADGSADGTGSLGPRAVPDPALTQTISIAVNDVEAPVVTVDDRTVRTRNPDGARVSFTATAEDAHDGPLPARCAPASGSLFPVGRTTVTCSATDSNGNTGTDTATVEVLEQPVPPLPPLPPTADVAVDVRIEPQRTYTGRDARARFVLTNAGPDTATGVILTSAWPRTPDPGRRTLAGLSRCTPTAPCTIRPGGRIEVTQTATYRTAISGDVHGSVVATLPDRRAAGNRDQARLRVLQPRLTVTPAVATPGQVVLARGADYPPGARVRLSWSAGITAAGAPVTVGGDGTFEAQMPVLRKDRLGPRRLRADVTDLDRLEKPVLVVQRKLQPPDFAGRG
;
A
#
# COMPACT_ATOMS: atom_id res chain seq x y z
N VAL A 1 -17.91 62.53 29.44
CA VAL A 1 -19.30 62.04 29.51
C VAL A 1 -19.36 60.71 28.76
N LEU A 2 -19.20 59.64 29.52
CA LEU A 2 -19.44 58.26 29.05
C LEU A 2 -20.92 57.94 29.18
N PRO A 3 -21.47 57.11 28.30
CA PRO A 3 -22.57 56.26 28.73
C PRO A 3 -22.17 54.78 28.81
N PHE A 4 -22.52 54.21 29.92
CA PHE A 4 -22.59 52.77 30.22
C PHE A 4 -23.49 52.06 29.24
N VAL A 5 -23.02 50.94 28.65
CA VAL A 5 -23.86 49.95 27.98
C VAL A 5 -23.88 48.68 28.83
N LEU A 6 -25.11 48.37 29.24
CA LEU A 6 -25.48 47.20 30.04
C LEU A 6 -25.39 45.93 29.17
N LEU A 7 -24.55 44.96 29.56
CA LEU A 7 -24.42 43.66 28.90
C LEU A 7 -25.39 42.68 29.60
N LEU A 8 -26.47 42.29 28.91
CA LEU A 8 -27.34 41.18 29.35
C LEU A 8 -26.64 39.85 29.08
N LEU A 9 -26.32 39.11 30.14
CA LEU A 9 -25.91 37.71 30.08
C LEU A 9 -27.13 36.82 29.80
N ALA A 10 -27.22 36.30 28.59
CA ALA A 10 -28.09 35.18 28.28
C ALA A 10 -27.37 33.87 28.59
N VAL A 11 -27.83 33.17 29.62
CA VAL A 11 -27.39 31.83 29.96
C VAL A 11 -28.05 30.87 28.96
N GLY A 12 -27.30 30.54 27.90
CA GLY A 12 -27.65 29.46 26.98
C GLY A 12 -27.10 28.14 27.50
N SER A 13 -27.95 27.21 27.86
CA SER A 13 -27.60 25.83 28.17
C SER A 13 -26.96 25.13 26.95
N LEU A 14 -25.67 24.96 27.00
CA LEU A 14 -24.92 24.13 26.06
C LEU A 14 -25.19 22.66 26.37
N SER A 15 -26.07 22.06 25.58
CA SER A 15 -26.17 20.60 25.49
C SER A 15 -24.90 20.09 24.82
N SER A 16 -23.99 19.50 25.60
CA SER A 16 -22.83 18.81 25.09
C SER A 16 -23.27 17.51 24.39
N SER A 17 -23.45 17.56 23.09
CA SER A 17 -23.45 16.35 22.28
C SER A 17 -22.03 15.78 22.36
N ALA A 18 -21.87 14.66 23.05
CA ALA A 18 -20.66 13.86 22.98
C ALA A 18 -20.49 13.41 21.52
N ALA A 19 -19.56 14.04 20.81
CA ALA A 19 -19.09 13.52 19.53
C ALA A 19 -18.43 12.15 19.81
N THR A 20 -18.98 11.10 19.28
CA THR A 20 -18.31 9.81 19.17
C THR A 20 -16.96 10.07 18.50
N PRO A 21 -15.84 9.63 19.08
CA PRO A 21 -14.56 9.76 18.40
C PRO A 21 -14.65 9.04 17.07
N ALA A 22 -14.36 9.75 15.99
CA ALA A 22 -14.14 9.12 14.69
C ALA A 22 -13.06 8.04 14.91
N ALA A 23 -13.35 6.82 14.48
CA ALA A 23 -12.34 5.76 14.50
C ALA A 23 -11.10 6.31 13.79
N ALA A 24 -9.99 6.37 14.52
CA ALA A 24 -8.72 6.80 13.96
C ALA A 24 -8.44 5.94 12.72
N VAL A 25 -8.17 6.57 11.60
CA VAL A 25 -7.63 5.85 10.43
C VAL A 25 -6.34 5.21 10.91
N PRO A 26 -6.16 3.89 10.82
CA PRO A 26 -4.92 3.27 11.26
C PRO A 26 -3.76 3.94 10.53
N GLU A 27 -2.77 4.39 11.29
CA GLU A 27 -1.55 4.96 10.72
C GLU A 27 -0.90 3.94 9.80
N PRO A 28 -0.38 4.38 8.64
CA PRO A 28 0.30 3.46 7.73
C PRO A 28 1.48 2.81 8.46
N PRO A 29 1.79 1.53 8.19
CA PRO A 29 2.84 0.82 8.90
C PRO A 29 4.24 1.38 8.61
N VAL A 30 4.41 2.13 7.53
CA VAL A 30 5.63 2.88 7.19
C VAL A 30 5.32 4.37 7.13
N THR A 31 6.08 5.19 7.84
CA THR A 31 5.88 6.63 7.87
C THR A 31 7.21 7.37 7.69
N PRO A 32 7.32 8.23 6.67
CA PRO A 32 6.41 8.36 5.54
C PRO A 32 6.45 7.14 4.61
N ALA A 33 5.30 6.74 4.06
CA ALA A 33 5.20 5.65 3.08
C ALA A 33 5.55 6.13 1.64
N VAL A 34 5.49 7.43 1.43
CA VAL A 34 5.83 8.08 0.16
C VAL A 34 6.69 9.29 0.48
N VAL A 35 7.79 9.43 -0.23
CA VAL A 35 8.64 10.63 -0.26
C VAL A 35 8.58 11.18 -1.68
N GLU A 36 7.99 12.35 -1.83
CA GLU A 36 7.93 13.09 -3.10
C GLU A 36 8.49 14.48 -2.82
N GLU A 37 9.70 14.70 -3.27
CA GLU A 37 10.44 15.95 -3.00
C GLU A 37 11.22 16.41 -4.23
N GLU A 38 11.64 17.65 -4.20
CA GLU A 38 12.48 18.26 -5.22
C GLU A 38 13.87 18.51 -4.63
N LEU A 39 14.92 18.02 -5.29
CA LEU A 39 16.30 18.21 -4.86
C LEU A 39 17.17 18.69 -6.02
N ASP A 40 18.16 19.50 -5.68
CA ASP A 40 19.21 19.88 -6.61
C ASP A 40 20.14 18.68 -6.91
N PRO A 41 20.84 18.64 -8.05
CA PRO A 41 21.96 17.72 -8.25
C PRO A 41 22.96 17.82 -7.08
N GLY A 42 23.34 16.70 -6.47
CA GLY A 42 24.14 16.66 -5.24
C GLY A 42 23.36 17.00 -3.97
N GLY A 43 22.04 17.19 -4.07
CA GLY A 43 21.17 17.48 -2.92
C GLY A 43 20.98 16.26 -2.03
N VAL A 44 20.81 16.52 -0.73
CA VAL A 44 20.61 15.49 0.31
C VAL A 44 19.35 15.81 1.10
N LEU A 45 18.50 14.81 1.26
CA LEU A 45 17.30 14.87 2.09
C LEU A 45 17.45 13.90 3.27
N ALA A 46 17.22 14.39 4.48
CA ALA A 46 17.12 13.55 5.68
C ALA A 46 15.63 13.32 6.02
N VAL A 47 15.27 12.09 6.29
CA VAL A 47 13.90 11.67 6.60
C VAL A 47 13.88 10.83 7.88
N ASP A 48 13.12 11.26 8.87
CA ASP A 48 12.84 10.45 10.06
C ASP A 48 11.86 9.33 9.68
N LYS A 49 12.36 8.10 9.62
CA LYS A 49 11.60 6.93 9.20
C LYS A 49 11.09 6.12 10.38
N GLN A 50 9.83 5.75 10.33
CA GLN A 50 9.22 4.84 11.31
C GLN A 50 8.59 3.66 10.57
N VAL A 51 8.86 2.46 11.07
CA VAL A 51 8.32 1.20 10.55
C VAL A 51 7.65 0.46 11.69
N ARG A 52 6.33 0.39 11.66
CA ARG A 52 5.55 -0.37 12.62
C ARG A 52 5.44 -1.81 12.16
N THR A 53 6.04 -2.70 12.93
CA THR A 53 5.97 -4.14 12.64
C THR A 53 4.59 -4.71 12.99
N PRO A 54 4.11 -5.75 12.28
CA PRO A 54 2.93 -6.50 12.69
C PRO A 54 3.19 -7.21 14.01
N ALA A 55 2.14 -7.44 14.81
CA ALA A 55 2.28 -8.17 16.08
C ALA A 55 2.59 -9.65 15.87
N ILE A 56 2.20 -10.20 14.73
CA ILE A 56 2.51 -11.56 14.28
C ILE A 56 3.43 -11.45 13.05
N PRO A 57 4.50 -12.24 12.94
CA PRO A 57 5.39 -12.22 11.78
C PRO A 57 4.63 -12.40 10.46
N PRO A 58 5.08 -11.79 9.34
CA PRO A 58 4.38 -11.87 8.06
C PRO A 58 4.39 -13.31 7.52
N LYS A 59 3.32 -13.69 6.81
CA LYS A 59 3.15 -15.02 6.19
C LYS A 59 3.53 -16.18 7.13
N PRO A 60 2.98 -16.25 8.33
CA PRO A 60 3.42 -17.26 9.29
C PRO A 60 3.02 -18.67 8.83
N ASP A 61 3.99 -19.59 8.85
CA ASP A 61 3.79 -21.03 8.75
C ASP A 61 3.91 -21.61 10.16
N ILE A 62 2.78 -21.96 10.76
CA ILE A 62 2.69 -22.34 12.17
C ILE A 62 2.49 -23.84 12.28
N VAL A 63 3.34 -24.51 13.04
CA VAL A 63 3.18 -25.91 13.44
C VAL A 63 2.70 -25.95 14.89
N LEU A 64 1.53 -26.48 15.11
CA LEU A 64 1.07 -26.88 16.46
C LEU A 64 1.67 -28.26 16.76
N LEU A 65 2.71 -28.30 17.55
CA LEU A 65 3.36 -29.50 18.01
C LEU A 65 2.88 -29.79 19.44
N VAL A 66 2.03 -30.78 19.59
CA VAL A 66 1.34 -31.04 20.84
C VAL A 66 1.77 -32.40 21.39
N ASP A 67 2.11 -32.42 22.63
CA ASP A 67 2.32 -33.62 23.41
C ASP A 67 1.06 -34.50 23.41
N GLY A 68 1.21 -35.75 22.99
CA GLY A 68 0.14 -36.74 22.87
C GLY A 68 0.06 -37.69 24.07
N THR A 69 0.64 -37.33 25.20
CA THR A 69 0.63 -38.17 26.40
C THR A 69 -0.57 -37.91 27.30
N TYR A 70 -0.85 -38.84 28.21
CA TYR A 70 -2.07 -38.82 29.02
C TYR A 70 -2.23 -37.56 29.90
N SER A 71 -1.13 -37.01 30.38
CA SER A 71 -1.11 -35.78 31.19
C SER A 71 -1.76 -34.58 30.48
N MET A 72 -1.69 -34.54 29.14
CA MET A 72 -2.17 -33.46 28.30
C MET A 72 -3.67 -33.48 27.99
N ASN A 73 -4.44 -34.42 28.56
CA ASN A 73 -5.87 -34.60 28.25
C ASN A 73 -6.69 -33.31 28.27
N THR A 74 -6.54 -32.48 29.30
CA THR A 74 -7.27 -31.21 29.41
C THR A 74 -6.82 -30.22 28.33
N ALA A 75 -5.52 -30.09 28.11
CA ALA A 75 -4.96 -29.16 27.13
C ALA A 75 -5.38 -29.53 25.69
N ILE A 76 -5.27 -30.82 25.32
CA ILE A 76 -5.72 -31.33 24.01
C ILE A 76 -7.21 -31.06 23.80
N ALA A 77 -8.07 -31.38 24.78
CA ALA A 77 -9.50 -31.11 24.67
C ALA A 77 -9.80 -29.61 24.47
N ARG A 78 -9.02 -28.71 25.08
CA ARG A 78 -9.17 -27.27 24.91
C ARG A 78 -8.66 -26.79 23.56
N ILE A 79 -7.57 -27.32 23.06
CA ILE A 79 -7.07 -27.01 21.69
C ILE A 79 -8.13 -27.43 20.65
N GLN A 80 -8.67 -28.66 20.77
CA GLN A 80 -9.72 -29.19 19.89
C GLN A 80 -10.97 -28.28 19.85
N GLN A 81 -11.42 -27.81 21.02
CA GLN A 81 -12.61 -26.98 21.14
C GLN A 81 -12.40 -25.53 20.65
N ASN A 82 -11.20 -25.01 20.86
CA ASN A 82 -10.91 -23.57 20.72
C ASN A 82 -9.91 -23.24 19.59
N LEU A 83 -9.60 -24.16 18.68
CA LEU A 83 -8.75 -23.89 17.53
C LEU A 83 -9.08 -22.55 16.82
N PRO A 84 -10.36 -22.15 16.66
CA PRO A 84 -10.70 -20.85 16.07
C PRO A 84 -10.15 -19.64 16.86
N VAL A 85 -9.90 -19.76 18.16
CA VAL A 85 -9.28 -18.67 18.95
C VAL A 85 -7.86 -18.42 18.44
N ILE A 86 -7.09 -19.50 18.27
CA ILE A 86 -5.72 -19.45 17.77
C ILE A 86 -5.68 -18.95 16.33
N THR A 87 -6.42 -19.60 15.44
CA THR A 87 -6.34 -19.37 14.00
C THR A 87 -6.95 -18.03 13.57
N ASN A 88 -8.03 -17.58 14.24
CA ASN A 88 -8.62 -16.28 13.92
C ASN A 88 -7.71 -15.13 14.34
N ARG A 89 -7.07 -15.24 15.51
CA ARG A 89 -6.12 -14.23 15.99
C ARG A 89 -4.98 -14.02 14.99
N VAL A 90 -4.43 -15.11 14.46
CA VAL A 90 -3.36 -15.07 13.46
C VAL A 90 -3.88 -14.49 12.13
N ARG A 91 -5.03 -14.95 11.66
CA ARG A 91 -5.58 -14.53 10.35
C ARG A 91 -6.15 -13.12 10.31
N GLU A 92 -6.53 -12.57 11.45
CA GLU A 92 -6.92 -11.16 11.53
C GLU A 92 -5.76 -10.24 11.15
N GLU A 93 -4.54 -10.58 11.56
CA GLU A 93 -3.34 -9.81 11.28
C GLU A 93 -2.59 -10.31 10.03
N GLN A 94 -2.54 -11.65 9.85
CA GLN A 94 -1.80 -12.30 8.77
C GLN A 94 -2.71 -13.24 7.95
N PRO A 95 -3.46 -12.72 6.97
CA PRO A 95 -4.41 -13.52 6.20
C PRO A 95 -3.79 -14.67 5.39
N ASP A 96 -2.49 -14.57 5.01
CA ASP A 96 -1.74 -15.62 4.31
C ASP A 96 -1.00 -16.57 5.30
N SER A 97 -1.62 -16.87 6.44
CA SER A 97 -1.10 -17.85 7.38
C SER A 97 -1.43 -19.27 6.97
N ARG A 98 -0.52 -20.22 7.29
CA ARG A 98 -0.74 -21.66 7.18
C ARG A 98 -0.51 -22.32 8.51
N PHE A 99 -1.18 -23.45 8.72
CA PHE A 99 -1.10 -24.22 9.95
C PHE A 99 -0.85 -25.68 9.64
N ALA A 100 -0.04 -26.32 10.46
CA ALA A 100 0.16 -27.76 10.52
C ALA A 100 -0.15 -28.24 11.94
N VAL A 101 -0.44 -29.50 12.07
CA VAL A 101 -0.64 -30.17 13.37
C VAL A 101 0.25 -31.40 13.42
N ALA A 102 1.03 -31.49 14.47
CA ALA A 102 1.87 -32.65 14.77
C ALA A 102 1.77 -33.00 16.26
N THR A 103 2.08 -34.22 16.58
CA THR A 103 2.10 -34.68 17.93
C THR A 103 3.35 -35.54 18.19
N TYR A 104 3.76 -35.61 19.43
CA TYR A 104 4.88 -36.44 19.85
C TYR A 104 4.49 -37.28 21.06
N GLY A 105 5.27 -38.29 21.32
CA GLY A 105 5.16 -39.23 22.44
C GLY A 105 6.52 -39.51 23.06
N ASP A 106 6.71 -40.67 23.58
CA ASP A 106 7.89 -41.13 24.32
C ASP A 106 8.62 -42.26 23.60
N GLN A 107 9.94 -42.09 23.37
CA GLN A 107 10.78 -43.09 22.72
C GLN A 107 10.83 -44.43 23.46
N GLU A 108 10.56 -44.47 24.77
CA GLU A 108 10.60 -45.70 25.55
C GLU A 108 9.53 -46.71 25.11
N VAL A 109 8.37 -46.23 24.66
CA VAL A 109 7.21 -47.07 24.31
C VAL A 109 6.72 -46.83 22.87
N ASP A 110 6.90 -45.65 22.30
CA ASP A 110 6.37 -45.28 20.99
C ASP A 110 7.38 -45.47 19.85
N ALA A 111 8.65 -45.79 20.13
CA ALA A 111 9.67 -45.96 19.10
C ALA A 111 9.39 -47.13 18.15
N ASP A 112 8.87 -48.24 18.68
CA ASP A 112 8.61 -49.46 17.90
C ASP A 112 7.39 -49.36 16.98
N ASN A 113 6.41 -48.47 17.28
CA ASN A 113 5.20 -48.27 16.49
C ASN A 113 5.28 -47.02 15.59
N GLY A 114 6.33 -46.23 15.73
CA GLY A 114 6.55 -44.99 14.93
C GLY A 114 5.72 -43.80 15.41
N GLU A 115 5.24 -43.82 16.65
CA GLU A 115 4.38 -42.76 17.21
C GLU A 115 5.13 -41.71 18.02
N VAL A 116 6.48 -41.82 18.16
CA VAL A 116 7.31 -40.80 18.83
C VAL A 116 7.14 -39.42 18.18
N TYR A 117 6.90 -39.38 16.88
CA TYR A 117 6.55 -38.14 16.15
C TYR A 117 5.61 -38.44 14.99
N THR A 118 4.50 -37.72 14.89
CA THR A 118 3.53 -37.92 13.82
C THR A 118 2.98 -36.57 13.33
N VAL A 119 2.94 -36.36 12.00
CA VAL A 119 2.26 -35.24 11.40
C VAL A 119 0.80 -35.63 11.12
N LEU A 120 -0.13 -35.04 11.87
CA LEU A 120 -1.57 -35.26 11.71
C LEU A 120 -2.13 -34.44 10.54
N GLN A 121 -1.66 -33.19 10.38
CA GLN A 121 -2.03 -32.33 9.26
C GLN A 121 -0.81 -31.57 8.78
N PRO A 122 -0.34 -31.79 7.56
CA PRO A 122 0.70 -30.95 6.92
C PRO A 122 0.25 -29.50 6.74
N LEU A 123 1.20 -28.58 6.55
CA LEU A 123 0.93 -27.16 6.37
C LEU A 123 -0.13 -26.86 5.32
N THR A 124 -1.21 -26.25 5.74
CA THR A 124 -2.34 -25.92 4.89
C THR A 124 -2.95 -24.56 5.22
N HIS A 125 -3.54 -23.93 4.24
CA HIS A 125 -4.39 -22.75 4.41
C HIS A 125 -5.86 -23.14 4.72
N ASP A 126 -6.25 -24.39 4.57
CA ASP A 126 -7.62 -24.88 4.83
C ASP A 126 -7.82 -25.16 6.32
N LEU A 127 -8.48 -24.23 7.04
CA LEU A 127 -8.76 -24.40 8.47
C LEU A 127 -9.67 -25.59 8.78
N GLY A 128 -10.43 -26.08 7.80
CA GLY A 128 -11.22 -27.31 7.99
C GLY A 128 -10.32 -28.54 8.06
N ALA A 129 -9.25 -28.58 7.26
CA ALA A 129 -8.24 -29.63 7.35
C ALA A 129 -7.41 -29.52 8.64
N VAL A 130 -7.07 -28.29 9.05
CA VAL A 130 -6.39 -28.07 10.35
C VAL A 130 -7.24 -28.57 11.52
N GLN A 131 -8.55 -28.25 11.52
CA GLN A 131 -9.46 -28.77 12.56
C GLN A 131 -9.53 -30.30 12.56
N THR A 132 -9.50 -30.92 11.37
CA THR A 132 -9.47 -32.40 11.29
C THR A 132 -8.20 -32.95 11.95
N GLY A 133 -7.03 -32.36 11.64
CA GLY A 133 -5.78 -32.79 12.27
C GLY A 133 -5.75 -32.55 13.80
N VAL A 134 -6.34 -31.45 14.26
CA VAL A 134 -6.48 -31.18 15.71
C VAL A 134 -7.47 -32.16 16.36
N ASP A 135 -8.55 -32.52 15.67
CA ASP A 135 -9.51 -33.52 16.19
C ASP A 135 -8.92 -34.96 16.27
N GLU A 136 -7.81 -35.21 15.55
CA GLU A 136 -7.03 -36.44 15.61
C GLU A 136 -6.02 -36.48 16.79
N LEU A 137 -5.79 -35.35 17.46
CA LEU A 137 -4.99 -35.33 18.69
C LEU A 137 -5.67 -36.19 19.74
N ASP A 138 -4.92 -37.10 20.35
CA ASP A 138 -5.37 -37.96 21.42
C ASP A 138 -4.28 -38.09 22.50
N THR A 139 -4.46 -38.92 23.49
CA THR A 139 -3.61 -39.07 24.67
C THR A 139 -3.15 -40.50 24.89
N HIS A 140 -2.97 -41.29 23.85
CA HIS A 140 -2.54 -42.66 23.93
C HIS A 140 -1.02 -42.86 23.87
N ARG A 141 -0.29 -41.79 23.48
CA ARG A 141 1.17 -41.83 23.40
C ARG A 141 1.78 -41.91 24.80
N GLY A 142 2.96 -42.47 24.87
CA GLY A 142 3.60 -42.70 26.17
C GLY A 142 2.83 -43.67 27.09
N GLU A 143 1.83 -44.42 26.57
CA GLU A 143 1.07 -45.36 27.39
C GLU A 143 2.01 -46.46 27.91
N PHE A 144 2.13 -46.56 29.23
CA PHE A 144 3.06 -47.43 29.98
C PHE A 144 4.50 -46.88 30.08
N SER A 145 4.86 -45.72 29.60
CA SER A 145 6.08 -45.05 30.04
C SER A 145 6.04 -44.79 31.54
N MET A 146 7.17 -44.85 32.18
CA MET A 146 7.29 -44.71 33.64
C MET A 146 8.06 -43.46 34.04
N GLY A 147 8.78 -42.85 33.12
CA GLY A 147 9.53 -41.60 33.33
C GLY A 147 8.72 -40.33 33.02
N PRO A 148 9.16 -39.18 33.49
CA PRO A 148 8.49 -37.89 33.17
C PRO A 148 8.92 -37.28 31.84
N SER A 149 10.04 -37.72 31.21
CA SER A 149 10.56 -37.10 29.98
C SER A 149 9.85 -37.62 28.74
N GLU A 150 9.63 -36.74 27.77
CA GLU A 150 9.01 -37.05 26.49
C GLU A 150 10.01 -36.79 25.32
N ASP A 151 9.58 -36.79 24.05
CA ASP A 151 10.51 -36.70 22.89
C ASP A 151 10.32 -35.48 22.00
N TRP A 152 10.06 -34.32 22.60
CA TRP A 152 9.91 -33.10 21.82
C TRP A 152 11.22 -32.60 21.16
N ILE A 153 12.41 -32.92 21.66
CA ILE A 153 13.69 -32.63 21.00
C ILE A 153 13.75 -33.31 19.63
N ASN A 154 13.40 -34.63 19.57
CA ASN A 154 13.29 -35.33 18.30
C ASN A 154 12.22 -34.70 17.39
N ALA A 155 11.04 -34.39 17.91
CA ALA A 155 9.95 -33.81 17.14
C ALA A 155 10.37 -32.47 16.50
N LEU A 156 11.04 -31.59 17.23
CA LEU A 156 11.60 -30.34 16.73
C LEU A 156 12.69 -30.58 15.66
N TRP A 157 13.53 -31.60 15.86
CA TRP A 157 14.55 -31.99 14.89
C TRP A 157 13.92 -32.46 13.56
N GLN A 158 12.88 -33.29 13.64
CA GLN A 158 12.12 -33.81 12.50
C GLN A 158 11.46 -32.65 11.72
N ILE A 159 10.84 -31.70 12.43
CA ILE A 159 10.23 -30.52 11.84
C ILE A 159 11.29 -29.67 11.12
N ALA A 160 12.46 -29.47 11.69
CA ALA A 160 13.55 -28.72 11.08
C ALA A 160 14.09 -29.38 9.80
N HIS A 161 14.02 -30.70 9.68
CA HIS A 161 14.50 -31.46 8.52
C HIS A 161 13.43 -31.79 7.50
N GLY A 162 12.15 -31.63 7.83
CA GLY A 162 11.03 -31.91 6.92
C GLY A 162 10.91 -33.40 6.57
N SER A 163 11.19 -34.30 7.50
CA SER A 163 11.19 -35.77 7.29
C SER A 163 9.78 -36.37 7.18
N ASP A 164 9.63 -37.41 6.38
CA ASP A 164 8.46 -38.33 6.24
C ASP A 164 7.09 -37.65 6.00
N GLY A 165 6.97 -36.87 4.91
CA GLY A 165 5.73 -36.14 4.65
C GLY A 165 5.54 -34.96 5.57
N GLY A 166 6.58 -34.62 6.30
CA GLY A 166 6.67 -33.62 7.32
C GLY A 166 6.42 -32.21 6.82
N THR A 167 6.51 -31.30 7.73
CA THR A 167 6.24 -29.88 7.51
C THR A 167 7.27 -29.26 6.59
N VAL A 168 6.85 -28.91 5.37
CA VAL A 168 7.66 -28.13 4.45
C VAL A 168 7.22 -26.68 4.52
N PHE A 169 8.03 -25.84 5.18
CA PHE A 169 7.78 -24.41 5.27
C PHE A 169 8.02 -23.71 3.92
N ARG A 170 7.18 -22.74 3.57
CA ARG A 170 7.40 -21.89 2.40
C ARG A 170 8.73 -21.14 2.54
N GLU A 171 9.43 -20.90 1.43
CA GLU A 171 10.71 -20.19 1.44
C GLU A 171 10.57 -18.72 1.90
N ASP A 172 9.42 -18.10 1.54
CA ASP A 172 9.08 -16.72 1.86
C ASP A 172 8.16 -16.58 3.10
N ALA A 173 8.15 -17.56 3.98
CA ALA A 173 7.34 -17.58 5.19
C ALA A 173 8.17 -17.42 6.47
N SER A 174 7.50 -16.99 7.52
CA SER A 174 8.03 -16.98 8.90
C SER A 174 7.65 -18.28 9.60
N PRO A 175 8.55 -19.26 9.72
CA PRO A 175 8.24 -20.54 10.35
C PRO A 175 8.22 -20.40 11.88
N VAL A 176 7.14 -20.88 12.48
CA VAL A 176 6.96 -20.91 13.93
C VAL A 176 6.48 -22.29 14.35
N VAL A 177 7.10 -22.87 15.36
CA VAL A 177 6.61 -24.06 16.03
C VAL A 177 6.06 -23.65 17.39
N VAL A 178 4.83 -24.02 17.68
CA VAL A 178 4.23 -23.92 19.00
C VAL A 178 4.37 -25.28 19.65
N LEU A 179 5.33 -25.42 20.57
CA LEU A 179 5.58 -26.60 21.36
C LEU A 179 4.69 -26.54 22.59
N VAL A 180 3.72 -27.45 22.69
CA VAL A 180 2.80 -27.58 23.82
C VAL A 180 3.08 -28.89 24.52
N GLY A 181 3.46 -28.83 25.76
CA GLY A 181 3.77 -30.01 26.56
C GLY A 181 3.90 -29.67 28.04
N ASP A 182 4.05 -30.66 28.86
CA ASP A 182 4.16 -30.56 30.33
C ASP A 182 5.39 -31.27 30.91
N ALA A 183 6.29 -31.74 30.02
CA ALA A 183 7.42 -32.55 30.42
C ALA A 183 8.73 -32.11 29.75
N SER A 184 9.86 -32.39 30.39
CA SER A 184 11.18 -32.28 29.80
C SER A 184 11.34 -33.27 28.65
N SER A 185 12.45 -33.20 27.90
CA SER A 185 12.68 -34.15 26.81
C SER A 185 13.90 -35.01 27.10
N HIS A 186 13.85 -36.25 26.67
CA HIS A 186 15.06 -37.07 26.58
C HIS A 186 16.17 -36.30 25.82
N ASP A 187 17.42 -36.39 26.28
CA ASP A 187 18.59 -35.81 25.62
C ASP A 187 19.78 -36.78 25.65
N PRO A 188 20.05 -37.53 24.57
CA PRO A 188 19.44 -37.40 23.24
C PRO A 188 18.04 -38.04 23.12
N SER A 189 17.16 -37.41 22.33
CA SER A 189 15.84 -37.89 21.96
C SER A 189 15.90 -38.57 20.60
N MET A 190 15.60 -39.88 20.51
CA MET A 190 15.76 -40.69 19.28
C MET A 190 17.15 -40.53 18.62
N GLY A 191 18.18 -40.29 19.40
CA GLY A 191 19.55 -40.05 18.93
C GLY A 191 19.88 -38.62 18.53
N HIS A 192 18.94 -37.70 18.63
CA HIS A 192 19.16 -36.27 18.36
C HIS A 192 19.39 -35.51 19.66
N SER A 193 20.53 -34.79 19.76
CA SER A 193 20.82 -33.97 20.94
C SER A 193 20.07 -32.65 20.91
N LEU A 194 19.85 -32.05 22.07
CA LEU A 194 19.34 -30.69 22.20
C LEU A 194 20.15 -29.69 21.37
N THR A 195 21.49 -29.83 21.37
CA THR A 195 22.37 -28.93 20.61
C THR A 195 22.18 -29.06 19.09
N ASP A 196 22.09 -30.29 18.58
CA ASP A 196 21.89 -30.55 17.15
C ASP A 196 20.51 -30.02 16.69
N THR A 197 19.49 -30.21 17.52
CA THR A 197 18.14 -29.70 17.27
C THR A 197 18.11 -28.17 17.25
N ILE A 198 18.73 -27.51 18.21
CA ILE A 198 18.87 -26.05 18.24
C ILE A 198 19.55 -25.54 16.96
N ASN A 199 20.64 -26.17 16.54
CA ASN A 199 21.35 -25.76 15.32
C ASN A 199 20.47 -25.94 14.08
N ALA A 200 19.77 -27.07 13.96
CA ALA A 200 18.84 -27.31 12.84
C ALA A 200 17.71 -26.28 12.78
N LEU A 201 17.13 -25.92 13.91
CA LEU A 201 16.10 -24.87 13.98
C LEU A 201 16.64 -23.50 13.57
N LYS A 202 17.82 -23.14 14.06
CA LYS A 202 18.48 -21.87 13.70
C LYS A 202 18.82 -21.77 12.21
N ASP A 203 19.38 -22.84 11.64
CA ASP A 203 19.74 -22.88 10.21
C ASP A 203 18.52 -22.72 9.29
N ARG A 204 17.36 -23.08 9.78
CA ARG A 204 16.08 -22.93 9.08
C ARG A 204 15.30 -21.68 9.46
N GLY A 205 15.80 -20.90 10.43
CA GLY A 205 15.12 -19.71 10.94
C GLY A 205 13.79 -20.00 11.62
N ILE A 206 13.63 -21.22 12.16
CA ILE A 206 12.42 -21.63 12.85
C ILE A 206 12.42 -21.06 14.26
N ARG A 207 11.35 -20.37 14.62
CA ARG A 207 11.10 -19.91 16.00
C ARG A 207 10.31 -20.95 16.76
N VAL A 208 10.61 -21.11 18.05
CA VAL A 208 9.85 -22.00 18.92
C VAL A 208 9.16 -21.19 20.02
N VAL A 209 7.85 -21.30 20.08
CA VAL A 209 7.02 -20.78 21.18
C VAL A 209 6.69 -21.97 22.07
N GLY A 210 7.22 -22.00 23.29
CA GLY A 210 6.92 -23.02 24.28
C GLY A 210 5.68 -22.66 25.09
N VAL A 211 4.78 -23.60 25.26
CA VAL A 211 3.61 -23.51 26.14
C VAL A 211 3.73 -24.66 27.12
N ASP A 212 4.24 -24.35 28.29
CA ASP A 212 4.54 -25.28 29.37
C ASP A 212 3.29 -25.48 30.25
N ILE A 213 2.65 -26.63 30.11
CA ILE A 213 1.38 -26.93 30.76
C ILE A 213 1.64 -27.41 32.18
N ALA A 214 0.99 -26.79 33.13
CA ALA A 214 1.05 -27.19 34.51
C ALA A 214 0.18 -28.44 34.74
N THR A 215 0.81 -29.60 34.87
CA THR A 215 0.14 -30.88 35.22
C THR A 215 0.67 -31.42 36.54
N ALA A 216 0.04 -32.50 37.04
CA ALA A 216 0.45 -33.12 38.29
C ALA A 216 1.58 -34.14 38.14
N ILE A 217 1.84 -34.60 36.90
CA ILE A 217 2.80 -35.70 36.64
C ILE A 217 3.98 -35.28 35.78
N GLY A 218 3.83 -34.25 34.95
CA GLY A 218 4.94 -33.69 34.15
C GLY A 218 5.92 -32.91 35.04
N ASP A 219 7.19 -32.88 34.64
CA ASP A 219 8.26 -32.08 35.28
C ASP A 219 8.48 -30.71 34.60
N GLY A 220 7.64 -30.39 33.63
CA GLY A 220 7.69 -29.15 32.82
C GLY A 220 8.70 -29.22 31.69
N LEU A 221 8.51 -28.37 30.65
CA LEU A 221 9.39 -28.29 29.48
C LEU A 221 10.86 -27.97 29.86
N ASN A 222 11.09 -27.40 31.02
CA ASN A 222 12.41 -27.08 31.58
C ASN A 222 12.84 -28.05 32.70
N GLY A 223 12.17 -29.17 32.86
CA GLY A 223 12.46 -30.16 33.84
C GLY A 223 13.82 -30.86 33.70
N THR A 224 14.03 -31.89 34.44
CA THR A 224 15.31 -32.62 34.56
C THR A 224 15.21 -34.11 34.31
N GLY A 225 14.02 -34.64 34.04
CA GLY A 225 13.74 -36.07 34.01
C GLY A 225 13.62 -36.68 35.41
N ASP A 226 13.50 -35.86 36.46
CA ASP A 226 13.43 -36.33 37.85
C ASP A 226 12.01 -36.75 38.21
N ALA A 227 11.81 -38.03 38.45
CA ALA A 227 10.56 -38.68 38.84
C ALA A 227 10.15 -38.46 40.30
N ASN A 228 10.83 -37.61 41.06
CA ASN A 228 10.55 -37.39 42.48
C ASN A 228 9.23 -36.65 42.78
N ASN A 229 8.14 -37.07 42.16
CA ASN A 229 6.81 -36.56 42.47
C ASN A 229 6.14 -37.40 43.57
N PRO A 230 5.89 -36.86 44.78
CA PRO A 230 5.31 -37.61 45.89
C PRO A 230 3.87 -38.09 45.62
N ASP A 231 3.19 -37.52 44.67
CA ASP A 231 1.82 -37.90 44.29
C ASP A 231 1.79 -39.07 43.29
N TYR A 232 2.95 -39.36 42.65
CA TYR A 232 3.13 -40.47 41.70
C TYR A 232 4.41 -41.27 42.03
N PRO A 233 4.41 -42.02 43.14
CA PRO A 233 5.60 -42.69 43.66
C PRO A 233 6.08 -43.90 42.82
N ASP A 234 5.31 -44.29 41.83
CA ASP A 234 5.64 -45.39 40.91
C ASP A 234 6.37 -44.95 39.63
N GLN A 235 6.59 -43.62 39.44
CA GLN A 235 7.43 -43.12 38.36
C GLN A 235 8.88 -43.59 38.51
N VAL A 236 9.51 -43.90 37.39
CA VAL A 236 10.94 -44.24 37.31
C VAL A 236 11.69 -43.02 36.80
N GLU A 237 12.85 -42.73 37.40
CA GLU A 237 13.74 -41.67 36.89
C GLU A 237 14.21 -41.97 35.47
N ASP A 238 14.03 -41.03 34.58
CA ASP A 238 14.74 -40.96 33.30
C ASP A 238 16.22 -40.65 33.51
N PRO A 239 17.07 -40.83 32.48
CA PRO A 239 18.42 -40.32 32.53
C PRO A 239 18.39 -38.82 32.79
N LEU A 240 18.82 -38.37 33.96
CA LEU A 240 18.79 -36.95 34.36
C LEU A 240 19.59 -36.10 33.40
N HIS A 241 19.04 -34.99 33.03
CA HIS A 241 19.68 -33.97 32.20
C HIS A 241 19.62 -32.59 32.90
N PRO A 242 20.47 -31.63 32.48
CA PRO A 242 20.42 -30.27 33.04
C PRO A 242 19.08 -29.59 32.76
N PRO A 243 18.51 -28.84 33.72
CA PRO A 243 17.27 -28.09 33.54
C PRO A 243 17.40 -27.00 32.46
N GLY A 244 16.27 -26.52 32.02
CA GLY A 244 16.21 -25.38 31.08
C GLY A 244 16.43 -25.81 29.63
N GLN A 245 15.94 -26.96 29.21
CA GLN A 245 15.98 -27.42 27.83
C GLN A 245 15.16 -26.47 26.93
N ALA A 246 13.93 -26.16 27.34
CA ALA A 246 13.06 -25.26 26.59
C ALA A 246 13.64 -23.85 26.53
N ASP A 247 14.14 -23.31 27.63
CA ASP A 247 14.80 -22.00 27.66
C ASP A 247 15.93 -21.92 26.63
N LYS A 248 16.78 -22.95 26.53
CA LYS A 248 17.88 -22.98 25.56
C LYS A 248 17.37 -22.96 24.10
N VAL A 249 16.30 -23.69 23.81
CA VAL A 249 15.68 -23.66 22.46
C VAL A 249 15.05 -22.30 22.18
N ILE A 250 14.27 -21.77 23.10
CA ILE A 250 13.56 -20.51 23.00
C ILE A 250 14.53 -19.33 22.79
N ASP A 251 15.56 -19.25 23.66
CA ASP A 251 16.59 -18.21 23.56
C ASP A 251 17.35 -18.30 22.22
N ALA A 252 17.70 -19.51 21.80
CA ALA A 252 18.44 -19.71 20.56
C ALA A 252 17.62 -19.43 19.29
N THR A 253 16.30 -19.57 19.35
CA THR A 253 15.37 -19.39 18.23
C THR A 253 14.62 -18.06 18.25
N ASN A 254 14.88 -17.20 19.23
CA ASN A 254 14.16 -15.94 19.47
C ASN A 254 12.63 -16.14 19.56
N GLY A 255 12.25 -17.12 20.33
CA GLY A 255 10.86 -17.46 20.61
C GLY A 255 10.32 -16.80 21.88
N ALA A 256 9.33 -17.45 22.47
CA ALA A 256 8.76 -17.10 23.76
C ALA A 256 8.41 -18.36 24.55
N LEU A 257 8.60 -18.35 25.86
CA LEU A 257 8.15 -19.43 26.75
C LEU A 257 7.03 -18.89 27.65
N LEU A 258 5.91 -19.61 27.67
CA LEU A 258 4.78 -19.37 28.54
C LEU A 258 4.77 -20.52 29.56
N SER A 259 5.22 -20.26 30.77
CA SER A 259 5.34 -21.26 31.82
C SER A 259 4.11 -21.33 32.72
N ASP A 260 3.92 -22.46 33.40
CA ASP A 260 2.84 -22.70 34.35
C ASP A 260 1.44 -22.47 33.76
N VAL A 261 1.24 -22.84 32.50
CA VAL A 261 -0.03 -22.66 31.81
C VAL A 261 -1.05 -23.69 32.28
N ASP A 262 -2.19 -23.21 32.76
CA ASP A 262 -3.34 -24.09 33.03
C ASP A 262 -3.87 -24.65 31.70
N GLY A 263 -4.04 -25.97 31.60
CA GLY A 263 -4.56 -26.62 30.41
C GLY A 263 -5.90 -26.08 29.92
N GLU A 264 -6.71 -25.49 30.80
CA GLU A 264 -7.96 -24.81 30.44
C GLU A 264 -7.73 -23.53 29.66
N ALA A 265 -6.57 -22.85 29.80
CA ALA A 265 -6.20 -21.59 29.15
C ALA A 265 -5.29 -21.76 27.93
N VAL A 266 -4.93 -23.01 27.57
CA VAL A 266 -3.90 -23.29 26.54
C VAL A 266 -4.14 -22.61 25.22
N ALA A 267 -5.38 -22.57 24.71
CA ALA A 267 -5.68 -21.96 23.41
C ALA A 267 -5.45 -20.44 23.41
N ASP A 268 -5.83 -19.77 24.49
CA ASP A 268 -5.57 -18.32 24.64
C ASP A 268 -4.06 -18.05 24.78
N LYS A 269 -3.34 -18.91 25.47
CA LYS A 269 -1.88 -18.81 25.68
C LYS A 269 -1.10 -19.07 24.38
N ILE A 270 -1.51 -20.02 23.57
CA ILE A 270 -0.95 -20.23 22.23
C ILE A 270 -1.12 -18.95 21.39
N ALA A 271 -2.33 -18.38 21.38
CA ALA A 271 -2.60 -17.15 20.65
C ALA A 271 -1.78 -15.95 21.17
N GLU A 272 -1.54 -15.88 22.49
CA GLU A 272 -0.67 -14.87 23.13
C GLU A 272 0.79 -15.06 22.72
N GLY A 273 1.32 -16.28 22.79
CA GLY A 273 2.72 -16.60 22.50
C GLY A 273 3.12 -16.37 21.04
N LEU A 274 2.15 -16.37 20.11
CA LEU A 274 2.38 -16.04 18.71
C LEU A 274 2.50 -14.52 18.44
N THR A 275 2.26 -13.69 19.45
CA THR A 275 2.35 -12.24 19.35
C THR A 275 3.59 -11.71 20.08
N ASN A 276 4.04 -10.54 19.71
CA ASN A 276 5.15 -9.82 20.38
C ASN A 276 6.47 -10.60 20.43
N LEU A 277 6.75 -11.43 19.43
CA LEU A 277 8.02 -12.15 19.33
C LEU A 277 9.19 -11.21 19.01
N PRO A 278 10.42 -11.49 19.51
CA PRO A 278 11.60 -10.73 19.10
C PRO A 278 11.76 -10.73 17.58
N THR A 279 11.99 -9.60 16.99
CA THR A 279 12.15 -9.44 15.54
C THR A 279 13.26 -8.45 15.23
N SER A 280 13.80 -8.51 14.03
CA SER A 280 14.71 -7.50 13.49
C SER A 280 14.09 -6.90 12.25
N VAL A 281 14.25 -5.59 12.07
CA VAL A 281 13.83 -4.85 10.87
C VAL A 281 15.06 -4.38 10.16
N GLY A 282 15.20 -4.76 8.91
CA GLY A 282 16.17 -4.22 7.97
C GLY A 282 15.47 -3.82 6.68
N TYR A 283 16.22 -3.55 5.62
CA TYR A 283 15.65 -3.11 4.36
C TYR A 283 16.45 -3.62 3.17
N GLN A 284 15.80 -3.63 2.01
CA GLN A 284 16.43 -3.78 0.70
C GLN A 284 15.92 -2.69 -0.23
N LEU A 285 16.76 -2.31 -1.17
CA LEU A 285 16.43 -1.30 -2.17
C LEU A 285 16.04 -2.00 -3.48
N GLU A 286 14.89 -1.62 -4.04
CA GLU A 286 14.35 -2.23 -5.25
C GLU A 286 14.06 -1.16 -6.31
N GLY A 287 14.53 -1.41 -7.54
CA GLY A 287 14.26 -0.55 -8.68
C GLY A 287 14.79 0.88 -8.51
N CYS A 288 15.86 1.06 -7.74
CA CYS A 288 16.44 2.36 -7.50
C CYS A 288 17.21 2.85 -8.72
N ASP A 289 17.00 4.13 -9.02
CA ASP A 289 17.78 4.81 -10.04
C ASP A 289 19.25 4.88 -9.59
N PRO A 290 20.24 4.57 -10.46
CA PRO A 290 21.64 4.62 -10.10
C PRO A 290 22.16 5.98 -9.63
N ALA A 291 21.44 7.05 -9.96
CA ALA A 291 21.76 8.40 -9.53
C ALA A 291 21.18 8.74 -8.13
N LEU A 292 20.44 7.82 -7.52
CA LEU A 292 19.83 7.99 -6.22
C LEU A 292 20.47 7.04 -5.20
N THR A 293 21.08 7.60 -4.17
CA THR A 293 21.61 6.82 -3.04
C THR A 293 20.66 6.94 -1.85
N VAL A 294 20.19 5.81 -1.35
CA VAL A 294 19.31 5.75 -0.17
C VAL A 294 20.00 4.93 0.90
N THR A 295 20.16 5.50 2.08
CA THR A 295 20.75 4.83 3.24
C THR A 295 19.89 5.01 4.47
N LEU A 296 19.76 3.96 5.27
CA LEU A 296 19.05 4.02 6.55
C LEU A 296 19.98 3.60 7.68
N GLU A 297 20.03 4.41 8.73
CA GLU A 297 20.86 4.18 9.91
C GLU A 297 20.02 4.03 11.19
N PRO A 298 20.33 3.02 12.00
CA PRO A 298 21.22 1.91 11.72
C PRO A 298 20.60 0.96 10.68
N PRO A 299 21.40 0.15 9.93
CA PRO A 299 20.87 -0.72 8.87
C PRO A 299 19.93 -1.82 9.37
N VAL A 300 19.97 -2.13 10.66
CA VAL A 300 19.08 -3.11 11.31
C VAL A 300 18.63 -2.60 12.69
N ARG A 301 17.34 -2.78 12.98
CA ARG A 301 16.75 -2.54 14.30
C ARG A 301 16.20 -3.83 14.91
N ASN A 302 16.63 -4.14 16.13
CA ASN A 302 16.07 -5.23 16.91
C ASN A 302 14.99 -4.69 17.84
N LEU A 303 13.82 -5.32 17.84
CA LEU A 303 12.66 -4.90 18.63
C LEU A 303 11.72 -6.10 18.85
N THR A 304 10.62 -5.86 19.53
CA THR A 304 9.52 -6.83 19.65
C THR A 304 8.49 -6.59 18.56
N SER A 305 7.96 -7.64 17.94
CA SER A 305 6.84 -7.56 16.98
C SER A 305 5.71 -6.68 17.52
N GLY A 306 5.06 -5.90 16.69
CA GLY A 306 4.07 -4.90 17.09
C GLY A 306 4.65 -3.54 17.51
N ALA A 307 5.95 -3.45 17.76
CA ALA A 307 6.62 -2.19 18.06
C ALA A 307 7.02 -1.42 16.79
N THR A 308 7.47 -0.18 16.97
CA THR A 308 7.91 0.70 15.88
C THR A 308 9.43 0.81 15.87
N ALA A 309 10.04 0.47 14.75
CA ALA A 309 11.44 0.71 14.46
C ALA A 309 11.61 2.12 13.89
N ALA A 310 12.60 2.87 14.39
CA ALA A 310 12.96 4.18 13.87
C ALA A 310 14.32 4.13 13.15
N PHE A 311 14.42 4.78 11.99
CA PHE A 311 15.64 4.89 11.20
C PHE A 311 15.85 6.34 10.79
N ASP A 312 17.11 6.73 10.70
CA ASP A 312 17.52 7.99 10.07
C ASP A 312 17.79 7.67 8.59
N GLU A 313 16.87 8.06 7.73
CA GLU A 313 17.00 7.83 6.29
C GLU A 313 17.65 9.03 5.62
N THR A 314 18.64 8.78 4.78
CA THR A 314 19.29 9.78 3.95
C THR A 314 19.11 9.41 2.48
N ILE A 315 18.59 10.36 1.71
CA ILE A 315 18.36 10.25 0.26
C ILE A 315 19.27 11.29 -0.39
N GLU A 316 20.19 10.85 -1.25
CA GLU A 316 21.15 11.69 -1.92
C GLU A 316 21.06 11.55 -3.43
N VAL A 317 21.00 12.66 -4.13
CA VAL A 317 21.04 12.75 -5.60
C VAL A 317 22.48 12.95 -6.04
N ALA A 318 22.97 12.13 -6.98
CA ALA A 318 24.32 12.28 -7.50
C ALA A 318 24.55 13.65 -8.18
N GLU A 319 25.73 14.24 -7.98
CA GLU A 319 26.07 15.59 -8.49
C GLU A 319 25.90 15.74 -10.01
N ASN A 320 26.07 14.64 -10.77
CA ASN A 320 26.00 14.66 -12.24
C ASN A 320 24.65 14.17 -12.78
N THR A 321 23.61 14.16 -11.97
CA THR A 321 22.27 13.73 -12.39
C THR A 321 21.70 14.72 -13.42
N PRO A 322 21.12 14.23 -14.53
CA PRO A 322 20.45 15.11 -15.48
C PRO A 322 19.29 15.84 -14.80
N GLN A 323 19.30 17.15 -14.95
CA GLN A 323 18.29 18.04 -14.35
C GLN A 323 16.91 17.83 -15.02
N GLY A 324 15.84 18.08 -14.29
CA GLY A 324 14.47 17.86 -14.76
C GLY A 324 14.04 16.39 -14.86
N THR A 325 14.90 15.46 -14.43
CA THR A 325 14.55 14.04 -14.37
C THR A 325 13.88 13.69 -13.05
N THR A 326 13.06 12.66 -13.05
CA THR A 326 12.51 12.09 -11.81
C THR A 326 13.21 10.79 -11.52
N LEU A 327 13.83 10.70 -10.36
CA LEU A 327 14.49 9.51 -9.84
C LEU A 327 13.54 8.77 -8.92
N THR A 328 13.51 7.46 -9.02
CA THR A 328 12.65 6.63 -8.19
C THR A 328 13.44 5.54 -7.48
N CYS A 329 12.97 5.16 -6.31
CA CYS A 329 13.47 4.04 -5.53
C CYS A 329 12.35 3.47 -4.67
N THR A 330 12.36 2.17 -4.45
CA THR A 330 11.48 1.52 -3.47
C THR A 330 12.33 0.96 -2.35
N VAL A 331 11.99 1.31 -1.12
CA VAL A 331 12.58 0.68 0.07
C VAL A 331 11.60 -0.37 0.55
N GLN A 332 11.97 -1.64 0.44
CA GLN A 332 11.24 -2.76 0.99
C GLN A 332 11.82 -3.12 2.34
N PHE A 333 11.04 -2.97 3.41
CA PHE A 333 11.47 -3.42 4.73
C PHE A 333 11.30 -4.93 4.88
N LEU A 334 12.26 -5.54 5.53
CA LEU A 334 12.37 -6.97 5.76
C LEU A 334 12.27 -7.25 7.25
N LEU A 335 11.51 -8.28 7.60
CA LEU A 335 11.39 -8.75 8.98
C LEU A 335 12.18 -10.03 9.16
N GLY A 336 13.15 -10.01 10.07
CA GLY A 336 14.01 -11.14 10.39
C GLY A 336 13.53 -11.88 11.64
N SER A 337 13.90 -13.17 11.74
CA SER A 337 13.56 -14.03 12.88
C SER A 337 14.58 -13.97 14.03
N GLY A 338 15.61 -13.13 13.94
CA GLY A 338 16.68 -13.09 14.92
C GLY A 338 17.08 -11.70 15.37
N THR A 339 18.03 -11.63 16.31
CA THR A 339 18.77 -10.40 16.59
C THR A 339 19.75 -10.18 15.46
N GLY A 340 19.41 -9.28 14.54
CA GLY A 340 20.30 -8.90 13.44
C GLY A 340 21.60 -8.32 14.00
N SER A 341 22.74 -8.76 13.48
CA SER A 341 24.03 -8.16 13.79
C SER A 341 24.24 -6.93 12.91
N GLY A 342 24.19 -5.75 13.51
CA GLY A 342 24.33 -4.45 12.83
C GLY A 342 25.75 -4.12 12.33
N THR A 343 26.56 -5.12 11.96
CA THR A 343 27.77 -4.87 11.18
C THR A 343 27.38 -4.88 9.71
N ALA A 344 27.29 -3.71 9.09
CA ALA A 344 27.32 -3.59 7.64
C ALA A 344 28.55 -4.35 7.13
N ASP A 345 28.35 -5.55 6.60
CA ASP A 345 29.35 -6.13 5.72
C ASP A 345 29.22 -5.33 4.42
N GLY A 346 30.22 -4.66 3.95
CA GLY A 346 30.25 -3.70 2.84
C GLY A 346 29.52 -4.09 1.53
N SER A 347 28.39 -4.74 1.62
CA SER A 347 27.43 -5.02 0.58
C SER A 347 26.62 -3.74 0.32
N ALA A 348 26.68 -3.25 -0.91
CA ALA A 348 26.04 -2.01 -1.35
C ALA A 348 24.48 -2.07 -1.35
N ASP A 349 23.90 -3.14 -0.81
CA ASP A 349 22.47 -3.41 -0.80
C ASP A 349 21.77 -3.19 0.57
N GLY A 350 22.52 -2.71 1.59
CA GLY A 350 21.92 -2.33 2.88
C GLY A 350 21.37 -3.51 3.72
N THR A 351 21.55 -4.75 3.27
CA THR A 351 21.11 -5.94 3.99
C THR A 351 22.07 -6.27 5.13
N GLY A 352 21.87 -5.70 6.30
CA GLY A 352 22.45 -6.24 7.54
C GLY A 352 21.98 -7.69 7.73
N SER A 353 22.76 -8.52 8.41
CA SER A 353 22.38 -9.92 8.68
C SER A 353 21.10 -9.98 9.53
N LEU A 354 19.97 -10.20 8.89
CA LEU A 354 18.65 -10.31 9.52
C LEU A 354 18.34 -11.73 10.05
N GLY A 355 19.33 -12.63 9.99
CA GLY A 355 19.15 -14.06 10.26
C GLY A 355 18.85 -14.86 8.98
N PRO A 356 18.68 -16.16 9.09
CA PRO A 356 18.60 -17.07 7.93
C PRO A 356 17.36 -16.91 7.05
N ARG A 357 16.32 -16.21 7.54
CA ARG A 357 15.11 -15.89 6.78
C ARG A 357 14.65 -14.48 7.09
N ALA A 358 14.87 -13.57 6.14
CA ALA A 358 14.27 -12.26 6.13
C ALA A 358 13.06 -12.29 5.19
N VAL A 359 11.89 -11.93 5.70
CA VAL A 359 10.63 -12.01 4.96
C VAL A 359 10.19 -10.60 4.60
N PRO A 360 10.01 -10.27 3.30
CA PRO A 360 9.40 -9.03 2.89
C PRO A 360 7.90 -9.03 3.21
N ASP A 361 7.43 -7.98 3.85
CA ASP A 361 6.00 -7.72 4.01
C ASP A 361 5.59 -6.64 3.00
N PRO A 362 4.70 -6.95 2.04
CA PRO A 362 4.27 -5.96 1.03
C PRO A 362 3.64 -4.70 1.62
N ALA A 363 3.19 -4.74 2.87
CA ALA A 363 2.67 -3.57 3.58
C ALA A 363 3.79 -2.65 4.09
N LEU A 364 5.01 -3.18 4.21
CA LEU A 364 6.17 -2.46 4.74
C LEU A 364 7.05 -1.94 3.61
N THR A 365 6.48 -1.11 2.74
CA THR A 365 7.19 -0.48 1.62
C THR A 365 7.12 1.03 1.71
N GLN A 366 8.17 1.67 1.22
CA GLN A 366 8.19 3.10 0.93
C GLN A 366 8.52 3.29 -0.54
N THR A 367 7.86 4.24 -1.15
CA THR A 367 8.20 4.73 -2.48
C THR A 367 8.85 6.10 -2.39
N ILE A 368 9.94 6.27 -3.10
CA ILE A 368 10.69 7.51 -3.19
C ILE A 368 10.61 7.99 -4.64
N SER A 369 10.25 9.24 -4.82
CA SER A 369 10.21 9.93 -6.11
C SER A 369 10.83 11.30 -5.93
N ILE A 370 12.03 11.49 -6.44
CA ILE A 370 12.77 12.76 -6.33
C ILE A 370 12.79 13.43 -7.70
N ALA A 371 12.18 14.59 -7.78
CA ALA A 371 12.34 15.45 -8.94
C ALA A 371 13.68 16.20 -8.82
N VAL A 372 14.53 16.06 -9.83
CA VAL A 372 15.83 16.75 -9.85
C VAL A 372 15.62 18.14 -10.40
N ASN A 373 15.87 19.15 -9.56
CA ASN A 373 15.72 20.54 -9.95
C ASN A 373 16.64 20.89 -11.12
N ASP A 374 16.14 21.74 -11.94
CA ASP A 374 16.96 22.43 -12.91
C ASP A 374 17.56 23.67 -12.26
N VAL A 375 18.89 23.69 -12.11
CA VAL A 375 19.67 24.79 -11.54
C VAL A 375 20.55 25.48 -12.59
N GLU A 376 20.51 25.02 -13.83
CA GLU A 376 21.21 25.66 -14.94
C GLU A 376 20.42 26.85 -15.46
N ALA A 377 21.13 27.91 -15.73
CA ALA A 377 20.50 29.08 -16.32
C ALA A 377 20.51 28.99 -17.85
N PRO A 378 19.43 29.40 -18.53
CA PRO A 378 19.38 29.40 -19.98
C PRO A 378 20.50 30.20 -20.62
N VAL A 379 21.08 29.68 -21.70
CA VAL A 379 22.09 30.38 -22.49
C VAL A 379 21.39 31.39 -23.40
N VAL A 380 21.54 32.65 -23.07
CA VAL A 380 21.00 33.74 -23.87
C VAL A 380 22.05 34.16 -24.89
N THR A 381 21.62 34.39 -26.13
CA THR A 381 22.50 34.90 -27.21
C THR A 381 21.84 36.07 -27.91
N VAL A 382 22.56 37.19 -28.02
CA VAL A 382 22.13 38.36 -28.74
C VAL A 382 23.32 38.99 -29.50
N ASP A 383 23.10 39.31 -30.76
CA ASP A 383 24.15 39.86 -31.62
C ASP A 383 24.16 41.39 -31.63
N ASP A 384 25.36 41.99 -31.78
CA ASP A 384 25.54 43.41 -32.01
C ASP A 384 24.82 43.86 -33.29
N ARG A 385 24.24 45.07 -33.26
CA ARG A 385 23.52 45.65 -34.39
C ARG A 385 24.00 47.06 -34.70
N THR A 386 24.28 47.32 -35.98
CA THR A 386 24.57 48.67 -36.49
C THR A 386 23.50 49.07 -37.49
N VAL A 387 22.82 50.18 -37.27
CA VAL A 387 21.78 50.70 -38.16
C VAL A 387 22.04 52.17 -38.46
N ARG A 388 21.54 52.64 -39.62
CA ARG A 388 21.65 54.07 -40.04
C ARG A 388 20.27 54.69 -39.98
N THR A 389 20.16 55.90 -39.42
CA THR A 389 18.91 56.64 -39.31
C THR A 389 19.03 58.06 -39.84
N ARG A 390 17.90 58.62 -40.25
CA ARG A 390 17.76 60.03 -40.60
C ARG A 390 17.02 60.87 -39.55
N ASN A 391 16.60 60.17 -38.47
CA ASN A 391 15.92 60.81 -37.36
C ASN A 391 16.96 61.19 -36.29
N PRO A 392 17.03 62.44 -35.85
CA PRO A 392 17.95 62.89 -34.81
C PRO A 392 17.64 62.25 -33.46
N ASP A 393 16.40 61.79 -33.23
CA ASP A 393 16.00 61.12 -32.01
C ASP A 393 16.47 59.62 -31.93
N GLY A 394 17.03 59.12 -33.08
CA GLY A 394 17.51 57.74 -33.15
C GLY A 394 16.76 56.83 -34.13
N ALA A 395 16.95 55.53 -34.01
CA ALA A 395 16.32 54.52 -34.87
C ALA A 395 15.65 53.43 -34.03
N ARG A 396 14.53 52.93 -34.55
CA ARG A 396 13.98 51.68 -34.01
C ARG A 396 14.78 50.51 -34.58
N VAL A 397 15.42 49.77 -33.68
CA VAL A 397 16.27 48.64 -34.05
C VAL A 397 15.66 47.35 -33.61
N SER A 398 15.36 46.47 -34.57
CA SER A 398 14.95 45.10 -34.30
C SER A 398 16.18 44.21 -34.35
N PHE A 399 16.31 43.41 -33.33
CA PHE A 399 17.32 42.34 -33.20
C PHE A 399 16.64 41.07 -32.70
N THR A 400 17.28 39.96 -32.91
CA THR A 400 16.83 38.67 -32.41
C THR A 400 17.71 38.31 -31.23
N ALA A 401 17.10 37.98 -30.11
CA ALA A 401 17.75 37.29 -29.01
C ALA A 401 17.15 35.89 -28.95
N THR A 402 17.99 34.92 -28.77
CA THR A 402 17.59 33.54 -28.53
C THR A 402 18.02 33.14 -27.14
N ALA A 403 17.26 32.32 -26.53
CA ALA A 403 17.61 31.69 -25.30
C ALA A 403 17.30 30.19 -25.42
N GLU A 404 18.22 29.37 -25.01
CA GLU A 404 18.07 27.92 -25.01
C GLU A 404 18.55 27.40 -23.68
N ASP A 405 17.71 26.64 -23.04
CA ASP A 405 18.00 25.96 -21.82
C ASP A 405 18.20 24.47 -22.10
N ALA A 406 19.06 23.83 -21.34
CA ALA A 406 19.36 22.43 -21.53
C ALA A 406 18.15 21.53 -21.24
N HIS A 407 17.27 21.96 -20.32
CA HIS A 407 16.09 21.23 -19.88
C HIS A 407 14.80 21.75 -20.54
N ASP A 408 14.57 23.03 -20.45
CA ASP A 408 13.33 23.67 -20.95
C ASP A 408 13.35 23.90 -22.47
N GLY A 409 14.52 23.75 -23.12
CA GLY A 409 14.69 24.00 -24.53
C GLY A 409 14.59 25.49 -24.89
N PRO A 410 14.02 25.85 -26.04
CA PRO A 410 13.96 27.24 -26.46
C PRO A 410 13.04 28.10 -25.59
N LEU A 411 13.59 29.16 -24.99
CA LEU A 411 12.91 30.10 -24.11
C LEU A 411 12.76 31.50 -24.71
N PRO A 412 11.77 32.27 -24.27
CA PRO A 412 11.60 33.65 -24.72
C PRO A 412 12.61 34.57 -24.04
N ALA A 413 13.61 35.06 -24.80
CA ALA A 413 14.51 36.08 -24.30
C ALA A 413 13.81 37.46 -24.22
N ARG A 414 14.00 38.15 -23.10
CA ARG A 414 13.51 39.53 -22.85
C ARG A 414 14.68 40.46 -22.80
N CYS A 415 14.64 41.48 -23.62
CA CYS A 415 15.72 42.45 -23.72
C CYS A 415 15.31 43.82 -23.21
N ALA A 416 16.24 44.52 -22.58
CA ALA A 416 16.12 45.91 -22.18
C ALA A 416 17.33 46.71 -22.66
N PRO A 417 17.11 47.67 -23.53
CA PRO A 417 15.89 48.03 -24.25
C PRO A 417 15.36 46.92 -25.17
N ALA A 418 14.03 46.82 -25.31
CA ALA A 418 13.41 45.75 -26.08
C ALA A 418 13.68 45.86 -27.59
N SER A 419 13.72 44.72 -28.30
CA SER A 419 13.77 44.69 -29.76
C SER A 419 12.64 45.53 -30.37
N GLY A 420 12.95 46.39 -31.31
CA GLY A 420 12.02 47.38 -31.88
C GLY A 420 11.89 48.68 -31.09
N SER A 421 12.59 48.85 -29.97
CA SER A 421 12.66 50.10 -29.22
C SER A 421 13.36 51.21 -30.03
N LEU A 422 13.17 52.46 -29.62
CA LEU A 422 13.91 53.58 -30.15
C LEU A 422 15.28 53.68 -29.47
N PHE A 423 16.34 53.54 -30.23
CA PHE A 423 17.70 53.71 -29.80
C PHE A 423 18.23 55.06 -30.22
N PRO A 424 18.80 55.87 -29.34
CA PRO A 424 19.37 57.16 -29.68
C PRO A 424 20.58 57.01 -30.60
N VAL A 425 20.94 58.08 -31.34
CA VAL A 425 22.18 58.09 -32.11
C VAL A 425 23.37 57.88 -31.17
N GLY A 426 24.24 56.92 -31.52
CA GLY A 426 25.37 56.49 -30.71
C GLY A 426 25.29 55.00 -30.35
N ARG A 427 25.98 54.62 -29.28
CA ARG A 427 26.04 53.23 -28.80
C ARG A 427 25.15 53.04 -27.58
N THR A 428 24.31 52.03 -27.61
CA THR A 428 23.45 51.63 -26.50
C THR A 428 23.67 50.14 -26.20
N THR A 429 23.98 49.80 -24.97
CA THR A 429 24.03 48.41 -24.54
C THR A 429 22.62 47.88 -24.32
N VAL A 430 22.31 46.75 -24.90
CA VAL A 430 21.10 45.97 -24.67
C VAL A 430 21.46 44.79 -23.81
N THR A 431 20.75 44.60 -22.72
CA THR A 431 20.86 43.40 -21.90
C THR A 431 19.64 42.53 -22.15
N CYS A 432 19.87 41.29 -22.55
CA CYS A 432 18.83 40.31 -22.75
C CYS A 432 18.90 39.28 -21.63
N SER A 433 17.75 38.83 -21.14
CA SER A 433 17.63 37.81 -20.14
C SER A 433 16.53 36.82 -20.49
N ALA A 434 16.69 35.60 -20.09
CA ALA A 434 15.66 34.59 -20.09
C ALA A 434 15.67 33.88 -18.73
N THR A 435 14.51 33.48 -18.29
CA THR A 435 14.33 32.72 -17.06
C THR A 435 13.60 31.45 -17.43
N ASP A 436 14.13 30.31 -16.97
CA ASP A 436 13.54 29.01 -17.17
C ASP A 436 12.32 28.77 -16.26
N SER A 437 11.76 27.58 -16.28
CA SER A 437 10.61 27.20 -15.44
C SER A 437 10.97 27.11 -13.96
N ASN A 438 12.23 26.93 -13.62
CA ASN A 438 12.76 26.76 -12.26
C ASN A 438 13.25 28.09 -11.65
N GLY A 439 13.29 29.17 -12.44
CA GLY A 439 13.66 30.50 -11.97
C GLY A 439 15.12 30.87 -12.18
N ASN A 440 15.94 30.00 -12.81
CA ASN A 440 17.31 30.33 -13.16
C ASN A 440 17.32 31.35 -14.31
N THR A 441 18.16 32.35 -14.20
CA THR A 441 18.17 33.46 -15.17
C THR A 441 19.53 33.59 -15.82
N GLY A 442 19.55 33.38 -17.12
CA GLY A 442 20.69 33.67 -17.99
C GLY A 442 20.62 35.09 -18.59
N THR A 443 21.76 35.65 -18.83
CA THR A 443 21.85 37.02 -19.43
C THR A 443 22.95 37.11 -20.46
N ASP A 444 22.71 37.89 -21.50
CA ASP A 444 23.73 38.27 -22.48
C ASP A 444 23.57 39.76 -22.89
N THR A 445 24.62 40.36 -23.40
CA THR A 445 24.60 41.77 -23.75
C THR A 445 25.08 42.02 -25.19
N ALA A 446 24.38 42.86 -25.90
CA ALA A 446 24.78 43.32 -27.23
C ALA A 446 24.84 44.87 -27.32
N THR A 447 25.63 45.34 -28.25
CA THR A 447 25.69 46.77 -28.56
C THR A 447 24.85 47.10 -29.78
N VAL A 448 23.89 47.99 -29.60
CA VAL A 448 23.17 48.63 -30.72
C VAL A 448 23.82 49.98 -31.05
N GLU A 449 24.40 50.07 -32.22
CA GLU A 449 25.02 51.32 -32.72
C GLU A 449 24.12 51.97 -33.78
N VAL A 450 23.64 53.18 -33.52
CA VAL A 450 22.79 53.95 -34.44
C VAL A 450 23.59 55.08 -35.06
N LEU A 451 23.78 55.03 -36.39
CA LEU A 451 24.49 56.03 -37.18
C LEU A 451 23.50 56.88 -37.92
N GLU A 452 23.70 58.20 -37.96
CA GLU A 452 22.76 59.18 -38.53
C GLU A 452 22.67 59.15 -40.06
N GLN A 453 21.46 59.21 -40.68
CA GLN A 453 21.19 59.30 -42.08
C GLN A 453 19.78 59.89 -42.38
N PRO A 454 19.59 60.76 -43.41
CA PRO A 454 18.35 61.55 -43.63
C PRO A 454 17.14 60.80 -44.28
N VAL A 455 15.89 61.05 -43.89
CA VAL A 455 14.64 60.24 -43.99
C VAL A 455 13.59 60.57 -45.07
N PRO A 456 12.80 59.64 -45.59
CA PRO A 456 11.42 59.82 -46.09
C PRO A 456 10.35 58.92 -45.40
N PRO A 457 9.01 59.20 -45.48
CA PRO A 457 7.97 58.66 -44.56
C PRO A 457 7.14 57.44 -45.04
N LEU A 458 6.38 56.83 -44.16
CA LEU A 458 5.73 55.46 -44.22
C LEU A 458 4.19 55.38 -43.96
N PRO A 459 3.48 54.37 -44.46
CA PRO A 459 2.03 54.13 -44.30
C PRO A 459 1.57 53.08 -43.25
N PRO A 460 0.25 52.90 -42.89
CA PRO A 460 -0.26 52.19 -41.73
C PRO A 460 -0.67 50.70 -41.91
N LEU A 461 -0.88 49.96 -40.80
CA LEU A 461 -1.05 48.50 -40.62
C LEU A 461 -2.50 48.01 -40.47
N PRO A 462 -2.83 46.73 -40.78
CA PRO A 462 -4.18 46.15 -40.71
C PRO A 462 -4.58 45.48 -39.35
N PRO A 463 -5.92 45.30 -39.04
CA PRO A 463 -6.42 44.87 -37.73
C PRO A 463 -6.33 43.36 -37.45
N THR A 464 -6.15 42.99 -36.16
CA THR A 464 -5.96 41.58 -35.68
C THR A 464 -6.58 41.28 -34.33
N ALA A 465 -7.10 40.05 -34.14
CA ALA A 465 -7.61 39.54 -32.89
C ALA A 465 -6.68 38.44 -32.33
N ASP A 466 -6.89 38.03 -31.05
CA ASP A 466 -6.17 36.94 -30.39
C ASP A 466 -7.19 36.21 -29.51
N VAL A 467 -7.81 35.16 -30.06
CA VAL A 467 -8.84 34.40 -29.34
C VAL A 467 -8.26 33.15 -28.71
N ALA A 468 -8.68 32.83 -27.50
CA ALA A 468 -8.27 31.61 -26.76
C ALA A 468 -9.46 30.91 -26.10
N VAL A 469 -9.30 29.65 -25.86
CA VAL A 469 -10.26 28.83 -25.11
C VAL A 469 -9.56 28.13 -23.93
N ASP A 470 -10.19 28.17 -22.75
CA ASP A 470 -9.82 27.39 -21.54
C ASP A 470 -10.94 26.39 -21.26
N VAL A 471 -10.57 25.13 -21.09
CA VAL A 471 -11.51 24.03 -20.89
C VAL A 471 -11.39 23.48 -19.46
N ARG A 472 -12.49 23.50 -18.73
CA ARG A 472 -12.55 22.92 -17.37
C ARG A 472 -13.68 21.94 -17.27
N ILE A 473 -13.46 20.84 -16.53
CA ILE A 473 -14.45 19.80 -16.30
C ILE A 473 -14.70 19.64 -14.81
N GLU A 474 -15.97 19.62 -14.44
CA GLU A 474 -16.42 19.37 -13.07
C GLU A 474 -17.62 18.42 -13.06
N PRO A 475 -17.48 17.29 -12.37
CA PRO A 475 -16.25 16.72 -11.79
C PRO A 475 -15.36 16.04 -12.87
N GLN A 476 -14.05 16.08 -12.71
CA GLN A 476 -13.10 15.40 -13.61
C GLN A 476 -13.24 13.87 -13.57
N ARG A 477 -13.76 13.36 -12.45
CA ARG A 477 -14.11 11.94 -12.25
C ARG A 477 -15.59 11.86 -11.90
N THR A 478 -16.32 11.11 -12.70
CA THR A 478 -17.75 10.83 -12.48
C THR A 478 -18.05 9.35 -12.71
N TYR A 479 -19.31 8.98 -12.67
CA TYR A 479 -19.76 7.59 -12.81
C TYR A 479 -20.76 7.47 -13.95
N THR A 480 -20.91 6.25 -14.47
CA THR A 480 -21.91 5.96 -15.51
C THR A 480 -23.32 6.40 -15.07
N GLY A 481 -24.04 7.07 -15.97
CA GLY A 481 -25.35 7.66 -15.69
C GLY A 481 -25.34 9.05 -15.04
N ARG A 482 -24.16 9.56 -14.67
CA ARG A 482 -24.00 10.89 -14.07
C ARG A 482 -23.45 11.90 -15.07
N ASP A 483 -23.84 13.14 -14.88
CA ASP A 483 -23.39 14.25 -15.72
C ASP A 483 -21.96 14.67 -15.40
N ALA A 484 -21.20 14.88 -16.45
CA ALA A 484 -19.96 15.69 -16.42
C ALA A 484 -20.24 16.99 -17.11
N ARG A 485 -19.84 18.10 -16.51
CA ARG A 485 -20.02 19.44 -17.07
C ARG A 485 -18.68 20.01 -17.52
N ALA A 486 -18.56 20.33 -18.80
CA ALA A 486 -17.45 21.12 -19.31
C ALA A 486 -17.84 22.58 -19.39
N ARG A 487 -16.92 23.43 -18.94
CA ARG A 487 -16.99 24.88 -19.00
C ARG A 487 -15.90 25.35 -19.95
N PHE A 488 -16.27 26.04 -21.01
CA PHE A 488 -15.39 26.61 -22.00
C PHE A 488 -15.38 28.12 -21.79
N VAL A 489 -14.22 28.68 -21.50
CA VAL A 489 -14.03 30.14 -21.34
C VAL A 489 -13.30 30.64 -22.57
N LEU A 490 -14.02 31.41 -23.38
CA LEU A 490 -13.48 32.05 -24.58
C LEU A 490 -13.02 33.46 -24.25
N THR A 491 -11.83 33.82 -24.64
CA THR A 491 -11.25 35.15 -24.40
C THR A 491 -10.71 35.78 -25.71
N ASN A 492 -10.58 37.08 -25.73
CA ASN A 492 -9.90 37.82 -26.79
C ASN A 492 -8.85 38.75 -26.16
N ALA A 493 -7.57 38.40 -26.31
CA ALA A 493 -6.43 39.20 -25.83
C ALA A 493 -5.87 40.17 -26.93
N GLY A 494 -6.44 40.12 -28.11
CA GLY A 494 -6.02 40.97 -29.22
C GLY A 494 -6.52 42.41 -29.09
N PRO A 495 -5.93 43.34 -29.87
CA PRO A 495 -6.30 44.76 -29.84
C PRO A 495 -7.66 45.05 -30.46
N ASP A 496 -8.14 44.18 -31.37
CA ASP A 496 -9.39 44.41 -32.09
C ASP A 496 -10.50 43.44 -31.64
N THR A 497 -11.75 43.81 -31.89
CA THR A 497 -12.92 43.01 -31.56
C THR A 497 -12.98 41.74 -32.41
N ALA A 498 -12.90 40.58 -31.80
CA ALA A 498 -13.08 39.30 -32.48
C ALA A 498 -14.55 39.07 -32.84
N THR A 499 -14.87 39.05 -34.14
CA THR A 499 -16.21 38.72 -34.65
C THR A 499 -16.23 37.32 -35.23
N GLY A 500 -17.43 36.75 -35.35
CA GLY A 500 -17.59 35.39 -35.90
C GLY A 500 -16.93 34.29 -35.04
N VAL A 501 -16.84 34.47 -33.74
CA VAL A 501 -16.22 33.51 -32.83
C VAL A 501 -17.06 32.25 -32.71
N ILE A 502 -16.48 31.13 -33.09
CA ILE A 502 -17.12 29.79 -33.06
C ILE A 502 -16.32 28.88 -32.18
N LEU A 503 -16.99 28.26 -31.20
CA LEU A 503 -16.48 27.18 -30.36
C LEU A 503 -16.85 25.84 -30.98
N THR A 504 -15.87 24.97 -31.17
CA THR A 504 -16.07 23.56 -31.48
C THR A 504 -15.62 22.73 -30.28
N SER A 505 -16.51 21.93 -29.77
CA SER A 505 -16.22 21.01 -28.66
C SER A 505 -16.19 19.57 -29.14
N ALA A 506 -15.23 18.79 -28.65
CA ALA A 506 -15.17 17.35 -28.88
C ALA A 506 -15.04 16.59 -27.55
N TRP A 507 -15.95 15.70 -27.31
CA TRP A 507 -16.00 14.86 -26.12
C TRP A 507 -15.54 13.44 -26.43
N PRO A 508 -14.99 12.69 -25.46
CA PRO A 508 -14.62 11.31 -25.65
C PRO A 508 -15.74 10.50 -26.29
N ARG A 509 -15.40 9.72 -27.32
CA ARG A 509 -16.36 8.88 -28.05
C ARG A 509 -16.52 7.54 -27.36
N THR A 510 -17.73 7.04 -27.29
CA THR A 510 -18.02 5.65 -26.94
C THR A 510 -18.04 4.79 -28.21
N PRO A 511 -17.72 3.48 -28.15
CA PRO A 511 -17.85 2.57 -29.29
C PRO A 511 -19.26 2.54 -29.89
N ASP A 512 -20.27 2.71 -29.03
CA ASP A 512 -21.68 2.85 -29.39
C ASP A 512 -22.12 4.29 -29.16
N PRO A 513 -22.44 5.10 -30.21
CA PRO A 513 -22.85 6.49 -30.08
C PRO A 513 -24.08 6.71 -29.18
N GLY A 514 -25.00 5.73 -29.11
CA GLY A 514 -26.19 5.79 -28.24
C GLY A 514 -25.89 5.73 -26.72
N ARG A 515 -24.63 5.48 -26.35
CA ARG A 515 -24.18 5.42 -24.96
C ARG A 515 -23.71 6.74 -24.38
N ARG A 516 -23.76 7.82 -25.17
CA ARG A 516 -23.40 9.18 -24.73
C ARG A 516 -24.52 10.15 -25.10
N THR A 517 -24.91 11.00 -24.15
CA THR A 517 -25.83 12.13 -24.39
C THR A 517 -25.09 13.44 -24.15
N LEU A 518 -25.23 14.41 -25.06
CA LEU A 518 -24.66 15.76 -24.93
C LEU A 518 -25.78 16.79 -24.92
N ALA A 519 -25.66 17.81 -24.07
CA ALA A 519 -26.63 18.92 -23.97
C ALA A 519 -25.92 20.25 -23.61
N GLY A 520 -26.52 21.36 -23.96
CA GLY A 520 -26.18 22.68 -23.43
C GLY A 520 -25.34 23.62 -24.31
N LEU A 521 -24.94 23.24 -25.53
CA LEU A 521 -24.19 24.17 -26.43
C LEU A 521 -25.18 24.99 -27.24
N SER A 522 -25.45 26.24 -26.82
CA SER A 522 -26.49 27.09 -27.41
C SER A 522 -25.98 28.43 -28.00
N ARG A 523 -24.72 28.79 -27.78
CA ARG A 523 -24.11 30.03 -28.30
C ARG A 523 -22.65 29.81 -28.68
N CYS A 524 -22.10 30.70 -29.43
CA CYS A 524 -20.79 30.59 -30.08
C CYS A 524 -20.69 29.34 -30.96
N THR A 525 -21.79 29.01 -31.65
CA THR A 525 -21.90 27.88 -32.60
C THR A 525 -21.82 28.40 -34.05
N PRO A 526 -21.65 27.55 -35.07
CA PRO A 526 -21.69 27.94 -36.46
C PRO A 526 -22.97 28.71 -36.87
N THR A 527 -24.09 28.39 -36.24
CA THR A 527 -25.41 29.03 -36.47
C THR A 527 -25.66 30.25 -35.58
N ALA A 528 -24.89 30.43 -34.50
CA ALA A 528 -24.98 31.55 -33.58
C ALA A 528 -23.57 31.97 -33.10
N PRO A 529 -22.73 32.55 -34.00
CA PRO A 529 -21.38 32.95 -33.64
C PRO A 529 -21.39 34.13 -32.64
N CYS A 530 -20.34 34.21 -31.84
CA CYS A 530 -20.18 35.24 -30.82
C CYS A 530 -19.26 36.38 -31.28
N THR A 531 -19.35 37.48 -30.52
CA THR A 531 -18.40 38.62 -30.68
C THR A 531 -17.74 38.87 -29.32
N ILE A 532 -16.41 38.96 -29.28
CA ILE A 532 -15.64 39.19 -28.05
C ILE A 532 -14.79 40.47 -28.25
N ARG A 533 -15.04 41.48 -27.42
CA ARG A 533 -14.25 42.73 -27.41
C ARG A 533 -12.82 42.45 -26.88
N PRO A 534 -11.84 43.33 -27.16
CA PRO A 534 -10.54 43.26 -26.52
C PRO A 534 -10.65 43.11 -24.99
N GLY A 535 -9.92 42.17 -24.40
CA GLY A 535 -9.98 41.84 -22.98
C GLY A 535 -11.28 41.17 -22.52
N GLY A 536 -12.25 40.95 -23.43
CA GLY A 536 -13.53 40.31 -23.13
C GLY A 536 -13.44 38.80 -22.95
N ARG A 537 -14.47 38.27 -22.26
CA ARG A 537 -14.61 36.81 -22.07
C ARG A 537 -16.08 36.38 -22.24
N ILE A 538 -16.26 35.19 -22.76
CA ILE A 538 -17.55 34.50 -22.83
C ILE A 538 -17.39 33.11 -22.24
N GLU A 539 -18.33 32.73 -21.41
CA GLU A 539 -18.37 31.37 -20.85
C GLU A 539 -19.52 30.57 -21.49
N VAL A 540 -19.20 29.38 -21.94
CA VAL A 540 -20.16 28.41 -22.51
C VAL A 540 -20.03 27.10 -21.77
N THR A 541 -21.15 26.50 -21.38
CA THR A 541 -21.19 25.21 -20.70
C THR A 541 -21.85 24.15 -21.56
N GLN A 542 -21.31 22.94 -21.47
CA GLN A 542 -21.89 21.75 -22.08
C GLN A 542 -21.84 20.59 -21.10
N THR A 543 -22.85 19.75 -21.08
CA THR A 543 -22.91 18.56 -20.25
C THR A 543 -22.88 17.30 -21.09
N ALA A 544 -22.27 16.24 -20.54
CA ALA A 544 -22.28 14.92 -21.13
C ALA A 544 -22.60 13.86 -20.08
N THR A 545 -23.48 12.94 -20.42
CA THR A 545 -23.78 11.75 -19.61
C THR A 545 -23.35 10.52 -20.38
N TYR A 546 -22.62 9.60 -19.72
CA TYR A 546 -22.12 8.37 -20.29
C TYR A 546 -22.74 7.15 -19.63
N ARG A 547 -23.16 6.17 -20.43
CA ARG A 547 -23.69 4.88 -19.93
C ARG A 547 -22.65 3.77 -19.84
N THR A 548 -21.41 4.06 -20.21
CA THR A 548 -20.27 3.13 -20.14
C THR A 548 -19.07 3.87 -19.56
N ALA A 549 -18.17 3.14 -18.92
CA ALA A 549 -16.90 3.70 -18.45
C ALA A 549 -16.09 4.23 -19.64
N ILE A 550 -15.48 5.39 -19.46
CA ILE A 550 -14.62 6.01 -20.46
C ILE A 550 -13.55 6.87 -19.79
N SER A 551 -12.43 7.00 -20.45
CA SER A 551 -11.37 7.94 -20.08
C SER A 551 -10.86 8.61 -21.36
N GLY A 552 -10.81 9.92 -21.34
CA GLY A 552 -10.36 10.69 -22.51
C GLY A 552 -10.42 12.17 -22.21
N ASP A 553 -10.00 12.96 -23.18
CA ASP A 553 -9.97 14.41 -23.03
C ASP A 553 -11.17 15.06 -23.74
N VAL A 554 -11.72 16.08 -23.11
CA VAL A 554 -12.70 16.99 -23.72
C VAL A 554 -11.91 18.13 -24.29
N HIS A 555 -12.01 18.29 -25.59
CA HIS A 555 -11.29 19.33 -26.34
C HIS A 555 -12.22 20.50 -26.65
N GLY A 556 -11.69 21.69 -26.55
CA GLY A 556 -12.27 22.92 -27.08
C GLY A 556 -11.37 23.52 -28.15
N SER A 557 -11.96 24.02 -29.22
CA SER A 557 -11.24 24.84 -30.17
C SER A 557 -12.08 26.07 -30.58
N VAL A 558 -11.43 27.20 -30.72
CA VAL A 558 -12.07 28.48 -31.10
C VAL A 558 -11.47 29.04 -32.39
N VAL A 559 -12.30 29.64 -33.20
CA VAL A 559 -11.90 30.37 -34.40
C VAL A 559 -12.65 31.69 -34.43
N ALA A 560 -12.08 32.69 -35.10
CA ALA A 560 -12.69 33.98 -35.34
C ALA A 560 -12.48 34.43 -36.80
N THR A 561 -13.19 35.48 -37.21
CA THR A 561 -13.11 36.01 -38.60
C THR A 561 -11.81 36.79 -38.85
N LEU A 562 -11.31 37.51 -37.84
CA LEU A 562 -10.04 38.23 -37.94
C LEU A 562 -8.85 37.29 -37.77
N PRO A 563 -7.70 37.60 -38.43
CA PRO A 563 -6.49 36.83 -38.24
C PRO A 563 -6.05 36.82 -36.77
N ASP A 564 -5.77 35.63 -36.27
CA ASP A 564 -5.30 35.41 -34.91
C ASP A 564 -3.77 35.31 -34.89
N ARG A 565 -3.13 36.12 -34.05
CA ARG A 565 -1.66 36.17 -33.95
C ARG A 565 -1.07 35.05 -33.11
N ARG A 566 -1.89 34.37 -32.27
CA ARG A 566 -1.44 33.35 -31.35
C ARG A 566 -2.35 32.11 -31.37
N ALA A 567 -2.37 31.43 -32.49
CA ALA A 567 -3.21 30.22 -32.66
C ALA A 567 -2.98 29.11 -31.63
N ALA A 568 -1.92 29.18 -30.81
CA ALA A 568 -1.64 28.22 -29.73
C ALA A 568 -2.73 28.23 -28.63
N GLY A 569 -3.33 29.40 -28.35
CA GLY A 569 -4.43 29.53 -27.38
C GLY A 569 -5.79 29.06 -27.89
N ASN A 570 -5.91 28.78 -29.19
CA ASN A 570 -7.18 28.46 -29.84
C ASN A 570 -7.67 27.03 -29.55
N ARG A 571 -6.89 26.25 -28.85
CA ARG A 571 -7.24 24.86 -28.46
C ARG A 571 -6.82 24.62 -27.04
N ASP A 572 -7.70 23.92 -26.33
CA ASP A 572 -7.43 23.43 -24.99
C ASP A 572 -8.20 22.14 -24.72
N GLN A 573 -7.80 21.42 -23.70
CA GLN A 573 -8.41 20.16 -23.34
C GLN A 573 -8.38 19.90 -21.84
N ALA A 574 -9.35 19.15 -21.35
CA ALA A 574 -9.40 18.71 -19.95
C ALA A 574 -9.77 17.23 -19.84
N ARG A 575 -9.13 16.55 -18.92
CA ARG A 575 -9.29 15.11 -18.72
C ARG A 575 -10.63 14.79 -18.06
N LEU A 576 -11.37 13.84 -18.65
CA LEU A 576 -12.58 13.27 -18.07
C LEU A 576 -12.38 11.77 -17.85
N ARG A 577 -12.76 11.30 -16.68
CA ARG A 577 -12.81 9.89 -16.36
C ARG A 577 -14.19 9.51 -15.83
N VAL A 578 -14.88 8.65 -16.56
CA VAL A 578 -16.16 8.07 -16.14
C VAL A 578 -15.92 6.63 -15.71
N LEU A 579 -16.20 6.33 -14.48
CA LEU A 579 -16.03 5.00 -13.88
C LEU A 579 -17.35 4.23 -13.93
N GLN A 580 -17.24 2.93 -13.98
CA GLN A 580 -18.38 2.02 -13.88
C GLN A 580 -18.16 1.09 -12.69
N PRO A 581 -18.90 1.27 -11.62
CA PRO A 581 -18.76 0.42 -10.45
C PRO A 581 -18.94 -1.07 -10.79
N ARG A 582 -18.19 -1.91 -10.11
CA ARG A 582 -18.23 -3.37 -10.29
C ARG A 582 -18.36 -4.05 -8.94
N LEU A 583 -19.18 -5.09 -8.91
CA LEU A 583 -19.37 -5.93 -7.74
C LEU A 583 -18.96 -7.36 -8.09
N THR A 584 -18.19 -8.02 -7.25
CA THR A 584 -17.87 -9.44 -7.33
C THR A 584 -18.25 -10.13 -6.02
N VAL A 585 -18.51 -11.42 -6.09
CA VAL A 585 -18.89 -12.22 -4.92
C VAL A 585 -18.18 -13.56 -4.95
N THR A 586 -17.66 -14.00 -3.82
CA THR A 586 -16.92 -15.25 -3.70
C THR A 586 -17.23 -15.89 -2.33
N PRO A 587 -17.58 -17.16 -2.30
CA PRO A 587 -17.94 -18.02 -3.43
C PRO A 587 -19.32 -17.67 -4.03
N ALA A 588 -19.54 -18.04 -5.30
CA ALA A 588 -20.84 -17.89 -5.94
C ALA A 588 -21.85 -18.99 -5.52
N VAL A 589 -21.37 -20.05 -4.88
CA VAL A 589 -22.18 -21.12 -4.27
C VAL A 589 -21.78 -21.23 -2.81
N ALA A 590 -22.75 -21.08 -1.92
CA ALA A 590 -22.54 -21.10 -0.47
C ALA A 590 -23.50 -22.08 0.23
N THR A 591 -23.17 -22.47 1.43
CA THR A 591 -24.05 -23.25 2.31
C THR A 591 -24.52 -22.40 3.49
N PRO A 592 -25.67 -22.72 4.12
CA PRO A 592 -26.06 -22.06 5.35
C PRO A 592 -24.96 -22.15 6.43
N GLY A 593 -24.62 -21.02 7.03
CA GLY A 593 -23.52 -20.85 7.97
C GLY A 593 -22.21 -20.37 7.35
N GLN A 594 -22.12 -20.31 6.03
CA GLN A 594 -20.94 -19.78 5.34
C GLN A 594 -21.04 -18.26 5.13
N VAL A 595 -19.90 -17.65 4.91
CA VAL A 595 -19.75 -16.24 4.56
C VAL A 595 -19.44 -16.13 3.07
N VAL A 596 -20.13 -15.22 2.41
CA VAL A 596 -19.85 -14.80 1.04
C VAL A 596 -19.15 -13.45 1.10
N LEU A 597 -18.00 -13.36 0.45
CA LEU A 597 -17.23 -12.14 0.39
C LEU A 597 -17.68 -11.30 -0.80
N ALA A 598 -18.11 -10.09 -0.53
CA ALA A 598 -18.45 -9.08 -1.51
C ALA A 598 -17.27 -8.12 -1.70
N ARG A 599 -16.83 -7.93 -2.93
CA ARG A 599 -15.82 -6.93 -3.27
C ARG A 599 -16.36 -5.97 -4.31
N GLY A 600 -16.22 -4.70 -4.03
CA GLY A 600 -16.55 -3.62 -4.95
C GLY A 600 -15.30 -2.95 -5.48
N ALA A 601 -15.35 -2.51 -6.73
CA ALA A 601 -14.31 -1.70 -7.35
C ALA A 601 -14.93 -0.58 -8.19
N ASP A 602 -14.20 0.48 -8.36
CA ASP A 602 -14.61 1.69 -9.07
C ASP A 602 -15.85 2.39 -8.46
N TYR A 603 -16.05 2.29 -7.14
CA TYR A 603 -17.08 3.02 -6.40
C TYR A 603 -16.60 4.41 -5.96
N PRO A 604 -17.52 5.35 -5.64
CA PRO A 604 -17.12 6.65 -5.10
C PRO A 604 -16.41 6.50 -3.75
N PRO A 605 -15.18 7.02 -3.60
CA PRO A 605 -14.49 7.01 -2.30
C PRO A 605 -15.33 7.65 -1.20
N GLY A 606 -15.34 7.02 -0.03
CA GLY A 606 -16.13 7.46 1.11
C GLY A 606 -17.63 7.19 1.02
N ALA A 607 -18.14 6.68 -0.10
CA ALA A 607 -19.55 6.32 -0.23
C ALA A 607 -19.91 5.16 0.70
N ARG A 608 -21.15 5.14 1.16
CA ARG A 608 -21.68 4.08 2.03
C ARG A 608 -22.45 3.07 1.17
N VAL A 609 -21.93 1.85 1.07
CA VAL A 609 -22.55 0.75 0.34
C VAL A 609 -23.42 -0.07 1.28
N ARG A 610 -24.71 -0.17 0.99
CA ARG A 610 -25.62 -1.07 1.70
C ARG A 610 -25.69 -2.39 0.95
N LEU A 611 -25.25 -3.45 1.60
CA LEU A 611 -25.33 -4.81 1.06
C LEU A 611 -26.58 -5.53 1.60
N SER A 612 -27.27 -6.26 0.71
CA SER A 612 -28.47 -7.02 1.09
C SER A 612 -28.67 -8.23 0.19
N TRP A 613 -29.32 -9.25 0.72
CA TRP A 613 -29.76 -10.39 -0.09
C TRP A 613 -31.12 -10.10 -0.75
N SER A 614 -31.31 -10.51 -1.99
CA SER A 614 -32.61 -10.42 -2.68
C SER A 614 -33.63 -11.41 -2.14
N ALA A 615 -33.17 -12.49 -1.50
CA ALA A 615 -33.98 -13.53 -0.88
C ALA A 615 -33.23 -14.13 0.30
N GLY A 616 -33.96 -14.64 1.28
CA GLY A 616 -33.38 -15.07 2.55
C GLY A 616 -33.22 -13.94 3.55
N ILE A 617 -32.44 -14.14 4.57
CA ILE A 617 -32.26 -13.18 5.67
C ILE A 617 -30.99 -12.37 5.42
N THR A 618 -31.12 -11.06 5.36
CA THR A 618 -29.99 -10.15 5.43
C THR A 618 -29.73 -9.83 6.90
N ALA A 619 -28.56 -10.23 7.41
CA ALA A 619 -28.14 -9.80 8.74
C ALA A 619 -28.05 -8.26 8.77
N ALA A 620 -28.60 -7.63 9.79
CA ALA A 620 -28.51 -6.19 9.97
C ALA A 620 -27.03 -5.81 10.17
N GLY A 621 -26.43 -5.18 9.19
CA GLY A 621 -25.07 -4.67 9.22
C GLY A 621 -25.03 -3.18 8.91
N ALA A 622 -24.02 -2.48 9.42
CA ALA A 622 -23.77 -1.12 9.02
C ALA A 622 -23.38 -1.07 7.52
N PRO A 623 -23.74 -0.01 6.78
CA PRO A 623 -23.23 0.17 5.44
C PRO A 623 -21.69 0.19 5.43
N VAL A 624 -21.10 -0.48 4.45
CA VAL A 624 -19.64 -0.51 4.26
C VAL A 624 -19.19 0.80 3.64
N THR A 625 -18.13 1.39 4.15
CA THR A 625 -17.55 2.61 3.57
C THR A 625 -16.52 2.22 2.51
N VAL A 626 -16.62 2.84 1.35
CA VAL A 626 -15.68 2.66 0.25
C VAL A 626 -14.35 3.32 0.60
N GLY A 627 -13.26 2.60 0.40
CA GLY A 627 -11.91 3.12 0.60
C GLY A 627 -11.55 4.28 -0.33
N GLY A 628 -10.44 4.97 -0.05
CA GLY A 628 -9.94 6.07 -0.87
C GLY A 628 -9.57 5.64 -2.31
N ASP A 629 -9.27 4.37 -2.51
CA ASP A 629 -8.98 3.74 -3.81
C ASP A 629 -10.23 3.39 -4.64
N GLY A 630 -11.42 3.59 -4.07
CA GLY A 630 -12.70 3.24 -4.72
C GLY A 630 -13.08 1.77 -4.56
N THR A 631 -12.45 1.05 -3.65
CA THR A 631 -12.75 -0.36 -3.37
C THR A 631 -13.45 -0.52 -2.02
N PHE A 632 -14.13 -1.64 -1.87
CA PHE A 632 -14.60 -2.13 -0.57
C PHE A 632 -14.61 -3.64 -0.53
N GLU A 633 -14.49 -4.16 0.66
CA GLU A 633 -14.68 -5.58 0.94
C GLU A 633 -15.64 -5.75 2.11
N ALA A 634 -16.52 -6.71 2.03
CA ALA A 634 -17.48 -6.99 3.09
C ALA A 634 -17.87 -8.47 3.14
N GLN A 635 -18.04 -8.95 4.32
CA GLN A 635 -18.51 -10.30 4.58
C GLN A 635 -20.04 -10.33 4.69
N MET A 636 -20.66 -11.16 3.86
CA MET A 636 -22.10 -11.35 3.85
C MET A 636 -22.45 -12.77 4.33
N PRO A 637 -22.84 -12.93 5.58
CA PRO A 637 -23.15 -14.25 6.12
C PRO A 637 -24.45 -14.79 5.49
N VAL A 638 -24.40 -16.08 5.16
CA VAL A 638 -25.59 -16.89 4.90
C VAL A 638 -25.94 -17.58 6.21
N LEU A 639 -27.05 -17.18 6.83
CA LEU A 639 -27.38 -17.67 8.16
C LEU A 639 -27.63 -19.20 8.17
N ARG A 640 -27.37 -19.87 9.30
CA ARG A 640 -27.49 -21.33 9.41
C ARG A 640 -28.90 -21.89 9.10
N LYS A 641 -29.93 -21.09 9.33
CA LYS A 641 -31.33 -21.45 9.05
C LYS A 641 -31.91 -20.62 7.88
N ASP A 642 -31.05 -20.18 6.96
CA ASP A 642 -31.48 -19.36 5.83
C ASP A 642 -32.07 -20.20 4.71
N ARG A 643 -32.85 -19.55 3.86
CA ARG A 643 -33.52 -20.16 2.71
C ARG A 643 -32.50 -20.65 1.68
N LEU A 644 -32.65 -21.87 1.21
CA LEU A 644 -31.89 -22.44 0.08
C LEU A 644 -32.40 -21.87 -1.25
N GLY A 645 -31.57 -21.90 -2.26
CA GLY A 645 -31.90 -21.54 -3.64
C GLY A 645 -31.13 -20.33 -4.16
N PRO A 646 -31.47 -19.91 -5.38
CA PRO A 646 -30.82 -18.78 -6.01
C PRO A 646 -31.23 -17.45 -5.34
N ARG A 647 -30.25 -16.59 -5.16
CA ARG A 647 -30.42 -15.22 -4.68
C ARG A 647 -29.44 -14.28 -5.36
N ARG A 648 -29.60 -13.01 -5.17
CA ARG A 648 -28.65 -12.00 -5.62
C ARG A 648 -28.13 -11.22 -4.41
N LEU A 649 -26.85 -11.00 -4.39
CA LEU A 649 -26.29 -9.97 -3.52
C LEU A 649 -26.48 -8.62 -4.20
N ARG A 650 -27.08 -7.69 -3.50
CA ARG A 650 -27.36 -6.32 -3.92
C ARG A 650 -26.42 -5.36 -3.25
N ALA A 651 -25.87 -4.45 -4.01
CA ALA A 651 -25.09 -3.33 -3.51
C ALA A 651 -25.78 -2.03 -3.91
N ASP A 652 -26.29 -1.33 -2.92
CA ASP A 652 -26.97 -0.05 -3.08
C ASP A 652 -26.07 1.07 -2.58
N VAL A 653 -25.89 2.08 -3.41
CA VAL A 653 -25.18 3.31 -3.08
C VAL A 653 -26.05 4.48 -3.53
N THR A 654 -26.12 5.51 -2.71
CA THR A 654 -26.85 6.72 -3.07
C THR A 654 -26.33 7.24 -4.41
N ASP A 655 -27.28 7.52 -5.30
CA ASP A 655 -26.99 8.13 -6.59
C ASP A 655 -26.27 7.25 -7.63
N LEU A 656 -26.14 5.96 -7.43
CA LEU A 656 -25.67 5.01 -8.44
C LEU A 656 -26.71 3.92 -8.70
N ASP A 657 -26.65 3.33 -9.89
CA ASP A 657 -27.48 2.18 -10.21
C ASP A 657 -27.13 1.00 -9.29
N ARG A 658 -28.17 0.32 -8.80
CA ARG A 658 -28.00 -0.88 -7.99
C ARG A 658 -27.24 -1.95 -8.77
N LEU A 659 -26.19 -2.48 -8.17
CA LEU A 659 -25.49 -3.65 -8.71
C LEU A 659 -25.94 -4.93 -8.01
N GLU A 660 -26.10 -6.00 -8.79
CA GLU A 660 -26.50 -7.30 -8.29
C GLU A 660 -25.58 -8.41 -8.83
N LYS A 661 -25.26 -9.36 -7.97
CA LYS A 661 -24.51 -10.58 -8.36
C LYS A 661 -25.23 -11.84 -7.88
N PRO A 662 -25.36 -12.85 -8.72
CA PRO A 662 -26.02 -14.10 -8.36
C PRO A 662 -25.18 -14.90 -7.37
N VAL A 663 -25.85 -15.52 -6.41
CA VAL A 663 -25.28 -16.48 -5.44
C VAL A 663 -26.31 -17.60 -5.28
N LEU A 664 -25.82 -18.82 -5.29
CA LEU A 664 -26.64 -20.01 -5.06
C LEU A 664 -26.38 -20.54 -3.64
N VAL A 665 -27.43 -20.71 -2.85
CA VAL A 665 -27.33 -21.32 -1.51
C VAL A 665 -27.83 -22.75 -1.58
N VAL A 666 -26.96 -23.68 -1.25
CA VAL A 666 -27.20 -25.14 -1.31
C VAL A 666 -27.01 -25.77 0.06
N GLN A 667 -27.62 -26.90 0.29
CA GLN A 667 -27.58 -27.57 1.59
C GLN A 667 -26.21 -28.22 1.89
N ARG A 668 -25.50 -28.65 0.85
CA ARG A 668 -24.13 -29.19 0.88
C ARG A 668 -23.39 -28.80 -0.39
N LYS A 669 -22.07 -28.59 -0.32
CA LYS A 669 -21.24 -28.60 -1.52
C LYS A 669 -21.28 -30.04 -2.05
N LEU A 670 -21.79 -30.24 -3.26
CA LEU A 670 -21.70 -31.53 -3.93
C LEU A 670 -20.21 -31.79 -4.19
N GLN A 671 -19.62 -32.73 -3.49
CA GLN A 671 -18.40 -33.38 -3.95
C GLN A 671 -18.77 -34.14 -5.23
N PRO A 672 -17.98 -34.05 -6.31
CA PRO A 672 -18.18 -34.94 -7.47
C PRO A 672 -18.19 -36.38 -6.98
N PRO A 673 -19.08 -37.26 -7.49
CA PRO A 673 -19.04 -38.65 -7.11
C PRO A 673 -17.67 -39.23 -7.48
N ASP A 674 -17.08 -39.92 -6.51
CA ASP A 674 -15.83 -40.65 -6.69
C ASP A 674 -16.07 -41.84 -7.60
N PHE A 675 -15.78 -41.68 -8.90
CA PHE A 675 -15.87 -42.75 -9.88
C PHE A 675 -14.61 -43.63 -9.98
N ALA A 676 -13.71 -43.54 -9.00
CA ALA A 676 -12.55 -44.41 -8.90
C ALA A 676 -12.86 -45.64 -8.03
N GLY A 677 -13.26 -46.72 -8.69
CA GLY A 677 -13.23 -48.00 -8.09
C GLY A 677 -14.46 -48.89 -8.29
N ARG A 678 -14.66 -49.37 -9.49
CA ARG A 678 -15.12 -50.74 -9.82
C ARG A 678 -14.73 -51.09 -11.25
N GLY A 679 -13.63 -51.73 -11.41
CA GLY A 679 -13.20 -52.48 -12.52
C GLY A 679 -12.31 -53.59 -12.03
#